data_8a17c00cab185d671abab6d15c072464
#
_entry.id   8a17c00cab185d671abab6d15c072464
#
_cell.length_a   1.000
_cell.length_b   1.000
_cell.length_c   1.000
_cell.angle_alpha   90.00
_cell.angle_beta   90.00
_cell.angle_gamma   90.00
#
_symmetry.space_group_name_H-M   'P 1'
#
loop_
_entity.id
_entity.type
_entity.pdbx_description
1 polymer ?
#
loop_
_entity_poly.entity_id
_entity_poly.type
_entity_poly.pdbx_seq_one_letter_code
_entity_poly.pdbx_strand_id
1 'polypeptide(L)'
;MTSTKSATQKLEELILPGTPSAVLKKYLELAERAEHESFDVLEDDIVVLDTETTGLSFKKCSLIEISAAKLSGREIVERFQTFVDPGCSIPEEITALTSITDEDVKGAPSAKEAVAALAEFVGGLPVLAHNATFDRTFIERVPGGTSVSDTWIDTLSLSRIALPRLSSHKLSSMAEAFGTMKVTHRASDDVDALCGMWRILLLGLMNLPRGLLAKLASMHDGAEWTFRPIFSYLSQMKEEEAVQRGVAKKDATGAELADAEISGTFFSLKDIRAQLVADIKAKARRDADDPETPAMLPISKDEIHRAFAKPGVVSQMYDKFETRSEQVSMSVEVRNALVTSSHRELEAGTGIGKSIAYLLPEVLFAQKNDVTVGIATKTNALTDQLVAHDLPALARALPNGLSFCSLKGYEHYPCLHRVDRAALEELPLTLLDQEGRSSNSVASDMLTAIAVIYAYACQSADGDLDALGIRWRSVPREMVTIKAAECLRSKCPYYPHECFVHGARKRAGSSDVVVTNHSLLLRNVAADGKILPPIRHWVIDEAHGFEAEARRQWAVEISAKEMRNGFELLGGIKSGAIHAAMVGAANLEDSTLLTGLLTRSAAAVQRAMAAMGNLMATVHELAPLAKSDGGYNSLQLWINDEVRETEEWKEVLETASVALSALEEAALRIGKTTDALAASAPNLASNLSEAGVFLSALLESLKLICEGTDKSYVYSAKLTRLKRDIGSEALVAEKLDIGAELAQKWLPETHSVVFTSATIAVGDDFSHFEHAVGLDRGAFEHKSLHLESSFDYENHMGVFVAEDMPAPTDPGYLDALEKLLYDVHVQMGGSVLTLFTNRRDMELLFEALEPRLSEHGLNLACQERSSSARRVREKFLAEKNLSLFALKSFWEGFDAAGDTLRCVVIPKLPFASPNEPLVKEREAREDRAWWRYSLPEAVIATKQAAGRLIRSAEDKGVLVLADSRLVSKRYGSLFLKSLPNKNYQRVSTKDISDQIAKWREEHDA
;
A
#
# COMPACT_ATOMS: atom_id res chain seq x y z
N MET A 1 25.30 27.34 -7.42
CA MET A 1 25.81 26.46 -8.49
C MET A 1 25.39 25.04 -8.11
N THR A 2 24.27 24.56 -8.61
CA THR A 2 23.88 23.17 -8.44
C THR A 2 24.81 22.32 -9.32
N SER A 3 25.65 21.51 -8.69
CA SER A 3 26.48 20.52 -9.37
C SER A 3 25.54 19.59 -10.17
N THR A 4 25.64 19.58 -11.49
CA THR A 4 24.92 18.62 -12.34
C THR A 4 25.43 17.23 -12.01
N LYS A 5 24.57 16.41 -11.41
CA LYS A 5 24.87 15.02 -11.08
C LYS A 5 25.20 14.23 -12.36
N SER A 6 26.14 13.30 -12.28
CA SER A 6 26.46 12.39 -13.40
C SER A 6 25.29 11.41 -13.65
N ALA A 7 25.19 10.84 -14.85
CA ALA A 7 24.20 9.80 -15.18
C ALA A 7 24.29 8.62 -14.18
N THR A 8 25.49 8.18 -13.85
CA THR A 8 25.73 7.14 -12.84
C THR A 8 25.11 7.47 -11.48
N GLN A 9 25.29 8.71 -11.00
CA GLN A 9 24.69 9.13 -9.72
C GLN A 9 23.16 9.16 -9.78
N LYS A 10 22.59 9.59 -10.92
CA LYS A 10 21.14 9.59 -11.13
C LYS A 10 20.59 8.17 -11.19
N LEU A 11 21.30 7.22 -11.82
CA LEU A 11 20.92 5.82 -11.86
C LEU A 11 20.96 5.19 -10.44
N GLU A 12 22.01 5.46 -9.67
CA GLU A 12 22.10 4.98 -8.28
C GLU A 12 20.94 5.50 -7.40
N GLU A 13 20.50 6.74 -7.60
CA GLU A 13 19.35 7.32 -6.91
C GLU A 13 18.01 6.73 -7.36
N LEU A 14 17.94 6.27 -8.61
CA LEU A 14 16.73 5.66 -9.17
C LEU A 14 16.58 4.19 -8.77
N ILE A 15 17.64 3.54 -8.29
CA ILE A 15 17.60 2.12 -7.91
C ILE A 15 17.01 1.96 -6.51
N LEU A 16 16.09 1.02 -6.39
CA LEU A 16 15.42 0.69 -5.13
C LEU A 16 16.42 0.15 -4.09
N PRO A 17 16.28 0.52 -2.81
CA PRO A 17 17.05 -0.06 -1.71
C PRO A 17 16.95 -1.59 -1.69
N GLY A 18 17.97 -2.27 -1.15
CA GLY A 18 18.00 -3.73 -1.12
C GLY A 18 18.27 -4.42 -2.46
N THR A 19 18.71 -3.66 -3.48
CA THR A 19 19.16 -4.22 -4.75
C THR A 19 20.54 -4.86 -4.58
N PRO A 20 20.72 -6.15 -4.93
CA PRO A 20 22.01 -6.82 -4.82
C PRO A 20 23.09 -6.12 -5.63
N SER A 21 24.34 -6.07 -5.11
CA SER A 21 25.47 -5.41 -5.78
C SER A 21 25.75 -5.96 -7.18
N ALA A 22 25.55 -7.25 -7.39
CA ALA A 22 25.70 -7.90 -8.71
C ALA A 22 24.64 -7.37 -9.72
N VAL A 23 23.43 -7.08 -9.28
CA VAL A 23 22.37 -6.49 -10.12
C VAL A 23 22.68 -5.03 -10.41
N LEU A 24 23.07 -4.25 -9.37
CA LEU A 24 23.50 -2.87 -9.52
C LEU A 24 24.60 -2.74 -10.57
N LYS A 25 25.65 -3.58 -10.47
CA LYS A 25 26.73 -3.57 -11.45
C LYS A 25 26.23 -3.81 -12.89
N LYS A 26 25.33 -4.76 -13.08
CA LYS A 26 24.74 -5.02 -14.41
C LYS A 26 23.96 -3.81 -14.94
N TYR A 27 23.24 -3.09 -14.09
CA TYR A 27 22.51 -1.90 -14.51
C TYR A 27 23.43 -0.76 -14.92
N LEU A 28 24.53 -0.55 -14.19
CA LEU A 28 25.54 0.46 -14.50
C LEU A 28 26.26 0.20 -15.84
N GLU A 29 26.38 -1.06 -16.25
CA GLU A 29 27.02 -1.47 -17.52
C GLU A 29 26.09 -1.39 -18.73
N LEU A 30 24.75 -1.24 -18.55
CA LEU A 30 23.79 -1.34 -19.66
C LEU A 30 23.98 -0.28 -20.74
N ALA A 31 24.24 0.98 -20.34
CA ALA A 31 24.40 2.08 -21.29
C ALA A 31 25.64 1.86 -22.19
N GLU A 32 26.77 1.46 -21.62
CA GLU A 32 27.98 1.14 -22.36
C GLU A 32 27.80 -0.08 -23.29
N ARG A 33 27.15 -1.15 -22.77
CA ARG A 33 26.85 -2.35 -23.56
C ARG A 33 25.94 -2.04 -24.75
N ALA A 34 24.96 -1.15 -24.58
CA ALA A 34 24.05 -0.74 -25.64
C ALA A 34 24.73 -0.09 -26.84
N GLU A 35 25.94 0.47 -26.65
CA GLU A 35 26.75 1.01 -27.77
C GLU A 35 27.41 -0.06 -28.62
N HIS A 36 27.60 -1.29 -28.11
CA HIS A 36 28.42 -2.32 -28.79
C HIS A 36 27.67 -3.61 -29.11
N GLU A 37 26.64 -3.96 -28.32
CA GLU A 37 25.86 -5.20 -28.53
C GLU A 37 24.63 -4.92 -29.41
N SER A 38 24.20 -5.90 -30.21
CA SER A 38 23.02 -5.82 -31.09
C SER A 38 22.18 -7.10 -31.05
N PHE A 39 20.92 -6.98 -31.45
CA PHE A 39 19.91 -8.03 -31.49
C PHE A 39 19.27 -8.07 -32.86
N ASP A 40 19.97 -8.64 -33.85
CA ASP A 40 19.70 -8.55 -35.29
C ASP A 40 18.23 -8.69 -35.71
N VAL A 41 17.47 -9.58 -35.05
CA VAL A 41 16.05 -9.81 -35.39
C VAL A 41 15.08 -8.82 -34.65
N LEU A 42 15.46 -8.29 -33.49
CA LEU A 42 14.60 -7.41 -32.68
C LEU A 42 14.85 -5.93 -32.95
N GLU A 43 15.92 -5.59 -33.63
CA GLU A 43 16.27 -4.22 -33.99
C GLU A 43 15.83 -3.83 -35.40
N ASP A 44 15.57 -4.82 -36.28
CA ASP A 44 15.19 -4.59 -37.66
C ASP A 44 13.67 -4.31 -37.78
N ASP A 45 13.34 -3.34 -38.66
CA ASP A 45 11.97 -3.04 -39.09
C ASP A 45 10.96 -2.78 -37.97
N ILE A 46 11.30 -1.91 -37.04
CA ILE A 46 10.44 -1.46 -35.94
C ILE A 46 10.15 0.04 -36.09
N VAL A 47 8.94 0.46 -35.78
CA VAL A 47 8.58 1.87 -35.71
C VAL A 47 8.44 2.32 -34.25
N VAL A 48 9.25 3.28 -33.83
CA VAL A 48 9.10 3.96 -32.53
C VAL A 48 8.17 5.14 -32.70
N LEU A 49 7.18 5.31 -31.81
CA LEU A 49 6.13 6.31 -31.94
C LEU A 49 5.85 6.97 -30.60
N ASP A 50 5.53 8.27 -30.67
CA ASP A 50 5.01 9.06 -29.54
C ASP A 50 3.98 10.08 -30.04
N THR A 51 3.01 10.46 -29.19
CA THR A 51 1.95 11.40 -29.54
C THR A 51 1.74 12.43 -28.43
N GLU A 52 1.55 13.71 -28.83
CA GLU A 52 1.09 14.77 -27.94
C GLU A 52 -0.39 15.06 -28.16
N THR A 53 -1.09 15.44 -27.08
CA THR A 53 -2.54 15.60 -27.08
C THR A 53 -2.97 16.82 -26.28
N THR A 54 -4.20 17.32 -26.49
CA THR A 54 -4.79 18.42 -25.70
C THR A 54 -5.10 18.02 -24.25
N GLY A 55 -4.77 16.81 -23.81
CA GLY A 55 -4.97 16.32 -22.45
C GLY A 55 -5.20 14.82 -22.38
N LEU A 56 -5.40 14.29 -21.16
CA LEU A 56 -5.40 12.86 -20.89
C LEU A 56 -6.71 12.12 -21.19
N SER A 57 -7.81 12.84 -21.49
CA SER A 57 -9.12 12.23 -21.65
C SER A 57 -9.37 11.80 -23.09
N PHE A 58 -9.36 10.52 -23.36
CA PHE A 58 -9.69 9.96 -24.67
C PHE A 58 -11.07 10.41 -25.23
N LYS A 59 -12.01 10.82 -24.37
CA LYS A 59 -13.35 11.26 -24.79
C LYS A 59 -13.44 12.75 -25.15
N LYS A 60 -12.57 13.58 -24.57
CA LYS A 60 -12.65 15.03 -24.62
C LYS A 60 -11.45 15.68 -25.30
N CYS A 61 -10.35 14.96 -25.47
CA CYS A 61 -9.09 15.51 -25.97
C CYS A 61 -8.74 14.97 -27.35
N SER A 62 -7.90 15.70 -28.09
CA SER A 62 -7.50 15.45 -29.47
C SER A 62 -5.98 15.36 -29.59
N LEU A 63 -5.48 14.75 -30.67
CA LEU A 63 -4.06 14.75 -31.04
C LEU A 63 -3.63 16.16 -31.47
N ILE A 64 -2.40 16.55 -31.13
CA ILE A 64 -1.75 17.82 -31.56
C ILE A 64 -0.41 17.61 -32.24
N GLU A 65 0.32 16.52 -31.94
CA GLU A 65 1.54 16.13 -32.63
C GLU A 65 1.63 14.60 -32.71
N ILE A 66 2.15 14.08 -33.82
CA ILE A 66 2.52 12.67 -34.00
C ILE A 66 3.96 12.63 -34.51
N SER A 67 4.81 11.88 -33.85
CA SER A 67 6.18 11.63 -34.29
C SER A 67 6.46 10.14 -34.32
N ALA A 68 7.18 9.68 -35.35
CA ALA A 68 7.60 8.31 -35.46
C ALA A 68 8.96 8.17 -36.14
N ALA A 69 9.70 7.12 -35.81
CA ALA A 69 10.97 6.81 -36.46
C ALA A 69 11.04 5.32 -36.77
N LYS A 70 11.44 4.96 -38.00
CA LYS A 70 11.81 3.59 -38.36
C LYS A 70 13.23 3.31 -37.90
N LEU A 71 13.38 2.25 -37.11
CA LEU A 71 14.65 1.71 -36.72
C LEU A 71 15.00 0.52 -37.65
N SER A 72 16.23 0.48 -38.18
CA SER A 72 16.85 -0.68 -38.79
C SER A 72 18.22 -0.86 -38.14
N GLY A 73 18.39 -1.91 -37.35
CA GLY A 73 19.55 -2.08 -36.51
C GLY A 73 19.70 -0.96 -35.49
N ARG A 74 20.79 -0.21 -35.57
CA ARG A 74 21.09 0.90 -34.66
C ARG A 74 20.70 2.27 -35.20
N GLU A 75 20.33 2.35 -36.47
CA GLU A 75 20.15 3.62 -37.15
C GLU A 75 18.65 3.92 -37.33
N ILE A 76 18.31 5.18 -37.18
CA ILE A 76 17.02 5.69 -37.60
C ILE A 76 17.12 5.91 -39.11
N VAL A 77 16.41 5.06 -39.86
CA VAL A 77 16.49 5.11 -41.35
C VAL A 77 15.47 6.05 -41.96
N GLU A 78 14.35 6.33 -41.29
CA GLU A 78 13.30 7.20 -41.76
C GLU A 78 12.58 7.82 -40.60
N ARG A 79 12.08 9.06 -40.77
CA ARG A 79 11.32 9.82 -39.74
C ARG A 79 10.01 10.30 -40.30
N PHE A 80 9.01 10.32 -39.45
CA PHE A 80 7.71 10.90 -39.67
C PHE A 80 7.42 11.88 -38.52
N GLN A 81 7.02 13.09 -38.85
CA GLN A 81 6.57 14.07 -37.86
C GLN A 81 5.52 14.98 -38.47
N THR A 82 4.43 15.20 -37.77
CA THR A 82 3.38 16.13 -38.20
C THR A 82 2.68 16.70 -36.98
N PHE A 83 2.39 18.03 -37.04
CA PHE A 83 1.36 18.59 -36.19
C PHE A 83 -0.01 18.13 -36.66
N VAL A 84 -0.99 18.18 -35.76
CA VAL A 84 -2.38 17.79 -36.03
C VAL A 84 -3.29 18.91 -35.56
N ASP A 85 -4.21 19.33 -36.39
CA ASP A 85 -5.23 20.33 -36.04
C ASP A 85 -6.24 19.65 -35.09
N PRO A 86 -6.29 20.00 -33.76
CA PRO A 86 -7.20 19.40 -32.80
C PRO A 86 -8.66 19.86 -32.97
N GLY A 87 -8.92 20.89 -33.77
CA GLY A 87 -10.23 21.54 -33.95
C GLY A 87 -10.73 22.28 -32.68
N CYS A 88 -9.87 22.53 -31.72
CA CYS A 88 -10.15 23.28 -30.50
C CYS A 88 -8.87 23.98 -29.99
N SER A 89 -9.00 24.96 -29.11
CA SER A 89 -7.83 25.63 -28.50
C SER A 89 -7.08 24.64 -27.55
N ILE A 90 -5.76 24.74 -27.57
CA ILE A 90 -4.88 23.96 -26.69
C ILE A 90 -4.89 24.58 -25.30
N PRO A 91 -5.15 23.82 -24.22
CA PRO A 91 -5.09 24.35 -22.85
C PRO A 91 -3.70 24.92 -22.51
N GLU A 92 -3.67 26.01 -21.76
CA GLU A 92 -2.42 26.68 -21.35
C GLU A 92 -1.44 25.72 -20.63
N GLU A 93 -1.97 24.78 -19.82
CA GLU A 93 -1.17 23.75 -19.15
C GLU A 93 -0.45 22.83 -20.14
N ILE A 94 -1.12 22.47 -21.25
CA ILE A 94 -0.54 21.62 -22.28
C ILE A 94 0.50 22.39 -23.09
N THR A 95 0.21 23.64 -23.44
CA THR A 95 1.20 24.52 -24.09
C THR A 95 2.43 24.71 -23.22
N ALA A 96 2.27 24.89 -21.90
CA ALA A 96 3.41 25.01 -20.98
C ALA A 96 4.24 23.71 -20.90
N LEU A 97 3.60 22.53 -21.07
CA LEU A 97 4.25 21.23 -21.01
C LEU A 97 4.97 20.88 -22.32
N THR A 98 4.26 21.01 -23.46
CA THR A 98 4.71 20.56 -24.80
C THR A 98 5.39 21.65 -25.61
N SER A 99 5.23 22.90 -25.19
CA SER A 99 5.59 24.11 -25.97
C SER A 99 4.89 24.22 -27.33
N ILE A 100 3.79 23.49 -27.53
CA ILE A 100 2.95 23.57 -28.75
C ILE A 100 1.84 24.58 -28.51
N THR A 101 1.69 25.52 -29.45
CA THR A 101 0.68 26.62 -29.41
C THR A 101 -0.41 26.41 -30.45
N ASP A 102 -1.52 27.12 -30.31
CA ASP A 102 -2.60 27.14 -31.31
C ASP A 102 -2.09 27.62 -32.69
N GLU A 103 -1.02 28.40 -32.74
CA GLU A 103 -0.42 28.88 -34.02
C GLU A 103 0.35 27.75 -34.71
N ASP A 104 1.01 26.86 -33.96
CA ASP A 104 1.79 25.75 -34.54
C ASP A 104 0.89 24.70 -35.20
N VAL A 105 -0.31 24.47 -34.69
CA VAL A 105 -1.27 23.49 -35.22
C VAL A 105 -2.22 24.12 -36.27
N LYS A 106 -2.17 25.44 -36.46
CA LYS A 106 -3.03 26.13 -37.39
C LYS A 106 -2.69 25.78 -38.84
N GLY A 107 -3.63 25.14 -39.55
CA GLY A 107 -3.43 24.70 -40.93
C GLY A 107 -2.69 23.37 -41.03
N ALA A 108 -2.40 22.71 -39.93
CA ALA A 108 -1.92 21.34 -39.90
C ALA A 108 -2.98 20.36 -40.43
N PRO A 109 -2.59 19.15 -40.86
CA PRO A 109 -3.52 18.12 -41.28
C PRO A 109 -4.54 17.79 -40.18
N SER A 110 -5.75 17.40 -40.59
CA SER A 110 -6.73 16.83 -39.65
C SER A 110 -6.21 15.51 -39.06
N ALA A 111 -6.73 15.12 -37.91
CA ALA A 111 -6.34 13.84 -37.28
C ALA A 111 -6.50 12.64 -38.24
N LYS A 112 -7.53 12.67 -39.12
CA LYS A 112 -7.76 11.62 -40.12
C LYS A 112 -6.65 11.58 -41.17
N GLU A 113 -6.21 12.71 -41.67
CA GLU A 113 -5.14 12.79 -42.70
C GLU A 113 -3.78 12.43 -42.09
N ALA A 114 -3.50 12.92 -40.87
CA ALA A 114 -2.28 12.63 -40.16
C ALA A 114 -2.13 11.13 -39.84
N VAL A 115 -3.22 10.50 -39.35
CA VAL A 115 -3.23 9.06 -39.05
C VAL A 115 -3.16 8.21 -40.33
N ALA A 116 -3.77 8.65 -41.45
CA ALA A 116 -3.63 7.96 -42.73
C ALA A 116 -2.19 7.98 -43.24
N ALA A 117 -1.51 9.15 -43.16
CA ALA A 117 -0.10 9.28 -43.49
C ALA A 117 0.80 8.45 -42.55
N LEU A 118 0.49 8.39 -41.28
CA LEU A 118 1.17 7.53 -40.31
C LEU A 118 1.02 6.04 -40.69
N ALA A 119 -0.19 5.60 -41.06
CA ALA A 119 -0.43 4.21 -41.47
C ALA A 119 0.38 3.82 -42.70
N GLU A 120 0.53 4.72 -43.69
CA GLU A 120 1.38 4.51 -44.83
C GLU A 120 2.86 4.46 -44.42
N PHE A 121 3.30 5.35 -43.53
CA PHE A 121 4.67 5.33 -43.00
C PHE A 121 4.96 4.07 -42.22
N VAL A 122 4.09 3.61 -41.34
CA VAL A 122 4.30 2.40 -40.50
C VAL A 122 4.30 1.14 -41.38
N GLY A 123 3.42 1.05 -42.41
CA GLY A 123 3.39 -0.04 -43.34
C GLY A 123 3.13 -1.42 -42.75
N GLY A 124 2.44 -1.48 -41.58
CA GLY A 124 2.13 -2.71 -40.86
C GLY A 124 3.26 -3.25 -39.97
N LEU A 125 4.38 -2.54 -39.86
CA LEU A 125 5.47 -2.90 -38.94
C LEU A 125 5.02 -2.82 -37.47
N PRO A 126 5.66 -3.56 -36.54
CA PRO A 126 5.44 -3.41 -35.11
C PRO A 126 5.72 -1.99 -34.64
N VAL A 127 4.83 -1.46 -33.80
CA VAL A 127 4.96 -0.13 -33.19
C VAL A 127 5.39 -0.24 -31.74
N LEU A 128 6.42 0.52 -31.40
CA LEU A 128 6.99 0.66 -30.06
C LEU A 128 6.58 2.01 -29.48
N ALA A 129 5.93 2.05 -28.33
CA ALA A 129 5.58 3.28 -27.65
C ALA A 129 5.72 3.14 -26.13
N HIS A 130 5.90 4.26 -25.41
CA HIS A 130 6.04 4.25 -23.96
C HIS A 130 4.71 4.53 -23.28
N ASN A 131 4.06 3.53 -22.68
CA ASN A 131 2.67 3.48 -22.30
C ASN A 131 1.74 3.40 -23.53
N ALA A 132 2.09 2.48 -24.44
CA ALA A 132 1.49 2.31 -25.76
C ALA A 132 -0.05 2.31 -25.79
N THR A 133 -0.72 1.94 -24.69
CA THR A 133 -2.18 2.03 -24.57
C THR A 133 -2.68 3.46 -24.77
N PHE A 134 -1.92 4.48 -24.38
CA PHE A 134 -2.27 5.88 -24.53
C PHE A 134 -2.27 6.27 -26.01
N ASP A 135 -1.13 6.12 -26.66
CA ASP A 135 -0.96 6.50 -28.08
C ASP A 135 -1.90 5.72 -28.98
N ARG A 136 -1.91 4.39 -28.79
CA ARG A 136 -2.80 3.50 -29.51
C ARG A 136 -4.26 3.92 -29.41
N THR A 137 -4.75 4.26 -28.21
CA THR A 137 -6.17 4.63 -28.03
C THR A 137 -6.52 5.92 -28.75
N PHE A 138 -5.64 6.92 -28.74
CA PHE A 138 -5.87 8.16 -29.49
C PHE A 138 -5.86 7.92 -31.00
N ILE A 139 -4.92 7.12 -31.50
CA ILE A 139 -4.80 6.80 -32.93
C ILE A 139 -5.98 5.94 -33.42
N GLU A 140 -6.33 4.84 -32.73
CA GLU A 140 -7.41 3.92 -33.15
C GLU A 140 -8.80 4.55 -33.12
N ARG A 141 -9.00 5.63 -32.38
CA ARG A 141 -10.28 6.38 -32.40
C ARG A 141 -10.46 7.21 -33.65
N VAL A 142 -9.40 7.51 -34.34
CA VAL A 142 -9.46 8.20 -35.62
C VAL A 142 -9.85 7.20 -36.71
N PRO A 143 -10.77 7.54 -37.62
CA PRO A 143 -11.13 6.66 -38.74
C PRO A 143 -9.89 6.21 -39.55
N GLY A 144 -9.66 4.92 -39.62
CA GLY A 144 -8.47 4.30 -40.24
C GLY A 144 -7.32 4.03 -39.29
N GLY A 145 -7.39 4.47 -38.05
CA GLY A 145 -6.30 4.28 -37.06
C GLY A 145 -6.01 2.83 -36.67
N THR A 146 -7.01 1.94 -36.74
CA THR A 146 -6.84 0.50 -36.48
C THR A 146 -5.95 -0.21 -37.52
N SER A 147 -5.71 0.39 -38.68
CA SER A 147 -4.83 -0.16 -39.73
C SER A 147 -3.36 0.27 -39.59
N VAL A 148 -3.00 1.06 -38.58
CA VAL A 148 -1.62 1.53 -38.38
C VAL A 148 -0.69 0.37 -38.06
N SER A 149 -1.03 -0.47 -37.11
CA SER A 149 -0.30 -1.69 -36.80
C SER A 149 -1.16 -2.67 -36.00
N ASP A 150 -0.96 -3.97 -36.27
CA ASP A 150 -1.56 -5.05 -35.48
C ASP A 150 -0.76 -5.34 -34.20
N THR A 151 0.50 -4.94 -34.16
CA THR A 151 1.43 -5.25 -33.06
C THR A 151 1.94 -3.99 -32.37
N TRP A 152 1.51 -3.77 -31.12
CA TRP A 152 1.95 -2.67 -30.27
C TRP A 152 2.75 -3.18 -29.10
N ILE A 153 3.98 -2.72 -28.95
CA ILE A 153 4.92 -3.09 -27.88
C ILE A 153 4.97 -1.95 -26.86
N ASP A 154 4.47 -2.21 -25.66
CA ASP A 154 4.50 -1.25 -24.55
C ASP A 154 5.84 -1.30 -23.83
N THR A 155 6.71 -0.32 -24.05
CA THR A 155 8.02 -0.25 -23.41
C THR A 155 7.94 0.11 -21.92
N LEU A 156 6.86 0.70 -21.43
CA LEU A 156 6.64 0.92 -19.99
C LEU A 156 6.48 -0.43 -19.27
N SER A 157 5.67 -1.32 -19.81
CA SER A 157 5.50 -2.67 -19.26
C SER A 157 6.76 -3.50 -19.41
N LEU A 158 7.44 -3.40 -20.55
CA LEU A 158 8.70 -4.09 -20.81
C LEU A 158 9.83 -3.62 -19.88
N SER A 159 9.90 -2.32 -19.60
CA SER A 159 10.90 -1.75 -18.66
C SER A 159 10.74 -2.27 -17.24
N ARG A 160 9.50 -2.53 -16.81
CA ARG A 160 9.23 -3.15 -15.51
C ARG A 160 9.70 -4.60 -15.43
N ILE A 161 9.72 -5.32 -16.56
CA ILE A 161 10.28 -6.67 -16.63
C ILE A 161 11.80 -6.62 -16.75
N ALA A 162 12.35 -5.74 -17.61
CA ALA A 162 13.80 -5.63 -17.84
C ALA A 162 14.55 -5.09 -16.62
N LEU A 163 13.98 -4.06 -15.98
CA LEU A 163 14.62 -3.25 -14.94
C LEU A 163 13.71 -3.10 -13.70
N PRO A 164 13.24 -4.19 -13.10
CA PRO A 164 12.23 -4.16 -12.02
C PRO A 164 12.72 -3.51 -10.73
N ARG A 165 14.01 -3.18 -10.61
CA ARG A 165 14.60 -2.53 -9.44
C ARG A 165 14.70 -1.01 -9.56
N LEU A 166 14.09 -0.40 -10.58
CA LEU A 166 13.96 1.05 -10.67
C LEU A 166 12.73 1.54 -9.87
N SER A 167 12.88 2.64 -9.18
CA SER A 167 11.80 3.33 -8.44
C SER A 167 10.83 4.07 -9.37
N SER A 168 11.27 4.42 -10.57
CA SER A 168 10.45 5.05 -11.61
C SER A 168 10.78 4.45 -12.98
N HIS A 169 9.73 4.14 -13.73
CA HIS A 169 9.82 3.68 -15.12
C HIS A 169 9.29 4.74 -16.10
N LYS A 170 9.25 6.01 -15.72
CA LYS A 170 8.95 7.12 -16.65
C LYS A 170 10.09 7.24 -17.65
N LEU A 171 9.77 7.47 -18.93
CA LEU A 171 10.78 7.62 -19.96
C LEU A 171 11.81 8.69 -19.61
N SER A 172 11.39 9.85 -19.13
CA SER A 172 12.26 10.95 -18.72
C SER A 172 13.25 10.54 -17.61
N SER A 173 12.77 9.81 -16.59
CA SER A 173 13.62 9.35 -15.48
C SER A 173 14.66 8.33 -15.95
N MET A 174 14.26 7.39 -16.79
CA MET A 174 15.15 6.38 -17.33
C MET A 174 16.19 6.98 -18.31
N ALA A 175 15.72 7.81 -19.24
CA ALA A 175 16.59 8.48 -20.20
C ALA A 175 17.70 9.31 -19.51
N GLU A 176 17.31 10.05 -18.45
CA GLU A 176 18.27 10.82 -17.65
C GLU A 176 19.25 9.93 -16.87
N ALA A 177 18.78 8.83 -16.30
CA ALA A 177 19.59 7.90 -15.51
C ALA A 177 20.58 7.10 -16.37
N PHE A 178 20.19 6.69 -17.58
CA PHE A 178 21.04 5.96 -18.50
C PHE A 178 21.83 6.87 -19.47
N GLY A 179 21.62 8.19 -19.40
CA GLY A 179 22.35 9.15 -20.20
C GLY A 179 21.97 9.14 -21.70
N THR A 180 20.75 8.72 -22.04
CA THR A 180 20.21 8.80 -23.40
C THR A 180 19.69 10.22 -23.70
N MET A 181 19.05 10.43 -24.87
CA MET A 181 18.48 11.74 -25.23
C MET A 181 17.50 12.23 -24.17
N LYS A 182 17.48 13.54 -23.98
CA LYS A 182 16.60 14.18 -22.98
C LYS A 182 15.15 14.21 -23.47
N VAL A 183 14.23 13.75 -22.65
CA VAL A 183 12.80 13.92 -22.84
C VAL A 183 12.38 15.36 -22.60
N THR A 184 11.66 15.98 -23.56
CA THR A 184 11.25 17.38 -23.51
C THR A 184 9.74 17.58 -23.60
N HIS A 185 8.95 16.51 -23.69
CA HIS A 185 7.53 16.53 -24.03
C HIS A 185 7.26 17.15 -25.41
N ARG A 186 8.15 16.83 -26.36
CA ARG A 186 7.97 16.98 -27.79
C ARG A 186 8.07 15.59 -28.37
N ALA A 187 7.07 15.19 -29.15
CA ALA A 187 6.99 13.81 -29.62
C ALA A 187 8.26 13.36 -30.39
N SER A 188 8.94 14.26 -31.10
CA SER A 188 10.20 13.94 -31.79
C SER A 188 11.36 13.59 -30.81
N ASP A 189 11.50 14.35 -29.73
CA ASP A 189 12.59 14.17 -28.76
C ASP A 189 12.33 12.92 -27.93
N ASP A 190 11.06 12.65 -27.62
CA ASP A 190 10.62 11.49 -26.84
C ASP A 190 10.79 10.19 -27.65
N VAL A 191 10.53 10.23 -28.98
CA VAL A 191 10.89 9.15 -29.91
C VAL A 191 12.39 8.87 -29.90
N ASP A 192 13.24 9.89 -29.96
CA ASP A 192 14.70 9.71 -29.94
C ASP A 192 15.19 9.12 -28.61
N ALA A 193 14.64 9.58 -27.50
CA ALA A 193 14.91 9.03 -26.18
C ALA A 193 14.50 7.54 -26.10
N LEU A 194 13.35 7.20 -26.65
CA LEU A 194 12.83 5.84 -26.67
C LEU A 194 13.64 4.91 -27.58
N CYS A 195 14.13 5.39 -28.73
CA CYS A 195 15.07 4.65 -29.59
C CYS A 195 16.34 4.23 -28.83
N GLY A 196 16.92 5.17 -28.05
CA GLY A 196 18.08 4.87 -27.19
C GLY A 196 17.76 3.88 -26.08
N MET A 197 16.58 4.02 -25.45
CA MET A 197 16.14 3.15 -24.36
C MET A 197 15.79 1.74 -24.81
N TRP A 198 15.32 1.53 -26.03
CA TRP A 198 14.94 0.20 -26.55
C TRP A 198 16.05 -0.84 -26.36
N ARG A 199 17.26 -0.51 -26.76
CA ARG A 199 18.43 -1.42 -26.68
C ARG A 199 18.83 -1.70 -25.23
N ILE A 200 18.75 -0.69 -24.37
CA ILE A 200 18.99 -0.85 -22.92
C ILE A 200 17.99 -1.84 -22.34
N LEU A 201 16.72 -1.76 -22.76
CA LEU A 201 15.67 -2.67 -22.29
C LEU A 201 15.94 -4.11 -22.77
N LEU A 202 16.30 -4.32 -24.02
CA LEU A 202 16.67 -5.66 -24.56
C LEU A 202 17.84 -6.28 -23.78
N LEU A 203 18.88 -5.51 -23.50
CA LEU A 203 20.02 -5.95 -22.69
C LEU A 203 19.62 -6.23 -21.22
N GLY A 204 18.70 -5.42 -20.67
CA GLY A 204 18.11 -5.66 -19.35
C GLY A 204 17.40 -7.02 -19.29
N LEU A 205 16.60 -7.34 -20.32
CA LEU A 205 15.96 -8.65 -20.45
C LEU A 205 16.99 -9.78 -20.65
N MET A 206 18.03 -9.55 -21.44
CA MET A 206 19.11 -10.53 -21.65
C MET A 206 19.89 -10.86 -20.36
N ASN A 207 19.86 -9.96 -19.37
CA ASN A 207 20.44 -10.21 -18.05
C ASN A 207 19.61 -11.20 -17.20
N LEU A 208 18.36 -11.50 -17.59
CA LEU A 208 17.52 -12.47 -16.89
C LEU A 208 18.10 -13.90 -17.04
N PRO A 209 17.89 -14.78 -16.03
CA PRO A 209 18.32 -16.17 -16.11
C PRO A 209 17.75 -16.91 -17.34
N ARG A 210 18.55 -17.80 -17.95
CA ARG A 210 18.16 -18.60 -19.12
C ARG A 210 16.84 -19.34 -18.88
N GLY A 211 16.71 -20.04 -17.75
CA GLY A 211 15.50 -20.79 -17.41
C GLY A 211 14.25 -19.89 -17.28
N LEU A 212 14.41 -18.65 -16.82
CA LEU A 212 13.30 -17.68 -16.78
C LEU A 212 12.90 -17.22 -18.17
N LEU A 213 13.87 -16.90 -19.05
CA LEU A 213 13.56 -16.51 -20.44
C LEU A 213 12.79 -17.62 -21.17
N ALA A 214 13.24 -18.88 -21.04
CA ALA A 214 12.57 -20.04 -21.62
C ALA A 214 11.14 -20.21 -21.08
N LYS A 215 10.94 -19.99 -19.77
CA LYS A 215 9.60 -20.02 -19.17
C LYS A 215 8.70 -18.91 -19.67
N LEU A 216 9.18 -17.67 -19.73
CA LEU A 216 8.40 -16.54 -20.25
C LEU A 216 8.03 -16.73 -21.73
N ALA A 217 8.89 -17.38 -22.51
CA ALA A 217 8.59 -17.74 -23.88
C ALA A 217 7.45 -18.77 -24.02
N SER A 218 7.33 -19.72 -23.08
CA SER A 218 6.44 -20.88 -23.19
C SER A 218 5.21 -20.83 -22.25
N MET A 219 5.15 -19.94 -21.24
CA MET A 219 4.02 -19.91 -20.31
C MET A 219 2.72 -19.55 -21.03
N HIS A 220 1.66 -20.34 -20.84
CA HIS A 220 0.35 -20.16 -21.46
C HIS A 220 0.45 -19.91 -22.98
N ASP A 221 1.11 -20.80 -23.72
CA ASP A 221 1.39 -20.69 -25.16
C ASP A 221 0.14 -20.48 -26.03
N GLY A 222 -1.02 -20.96 -25.59
CA GLY A 222 -2.30 -20.72 -26.23
C GLY A 222 -2.89 -19.31 -26.03
N ALA A 223 -2.32 -18.46 -25.14
CA ALA A 223 -2.76 -17.09 -24.93
C ALA A 223 -1.94 -16.10 -25.75
N GLU A 224 -2.61 -15.12 -26.35
CA GLU A 224 -1.92 -14.02 -27.04
C GLU A 224 -1.17 -13.13 -26.03
N TRP A 225 0.13 -12.94 -26.28
CA TRP A 225 0.97 -12.07 -25.47
C TRP A 225 2.05 -11.40 -26.33
N THR A 226 1.95 -10.08 -26.43
CA THR A 226 2.78 -9.26 -27.33
C THR A 226 4.29 -9.42 -27.09
N PHE A 227 4.73 -9.72 -25.86
CA PHE A 227 6.14 -9.86 -25.52
C PHE A 227 6.71 -11.27 -25.78
N ARG A 228 5.87 -12.26 -26.09
CA ARG A 228 6.30 -13.65 -26.31
C ARG A 228 7.39 -13.80 -27.38
N PRO A 229 7.29 -13.14 -28.56
CA PRO A 229 8.34 -13.24 -29.59
C PRO A 229 9.71 -12.76 -29.09
N ILE A 230 9.72 -11.69 -28.26
CA ILE A 230 10.95 -11.15 -27.66
C ILE A 230 11.59 -12.19 -26.74
N PHE A 231 10.80 -12.79 -25.83
CA PHE A 231 11.32 -13.81 -24.92
C PHE A 231 11.77 -15.08 -25.65
N SER A 232 11.07 -15.48 -26.73
CA SER A 232 11.45 -16.63 -27.54
C SER A 232 12.80 -16.41 -28.21
N TYR A 233 13.01 -15.26 -28.79
CA TYR A 233 14.28 -14.88 -29.41
C TYR A 233 15.43 -14.84 -28.41
N LEU A 234 15.25 -14.12 -27.28
CA LEU A 234 16.28 -14.00 -26.23
C LEU A 234 16.60 -15.35 -25.59
N SER A 235 15.60 -16.21 -25.41
CA SER A 235 15.78 -17.58 -24.91
C SER A 235 16.64 -18.41 -25.86
N GLN A 236 16.37 -18.34 -27.19
CA GLN A 236 17.14 -19.05 -28.20
C GLN A 236 18.59 -18.54 -28.25
N MET A 237 18.83 -17.24 -28.23
CA MET A 237 20.19 -16.68 -28.20
C MET A 237 20.99 -17.21 -27.02
N LYS A 238 20.40 -17.22 -25.82
CA LYS A 238 21.08 -17.76 -24.63
C LYS A 238 21.36 -19.25 -24.70
N GLU A 239 20.49 -19.99 -25.36
CA GLU A 239 20.68 -21.41 -25.60
C GLU A 239 21.89 -21.64 -26.51
N GLU A 240 21.97 -20.89 -27.61
CA GLU A 240 23.10 -20.95 -28.58
C GLU A 240 24.42 -20.56 -27.90
N GLU A 241 24.45 -19.50 -27.10
CA GLU A 241 25.62 -19.12 -26.31
C GLU A 241 26.04 -20.21 -25.32
N ALA A 242 25.10 -20.87 -24.63
CA ALA A 242 25.39 -21.95 -23.71
C ALA A 242 25.99 -23.16 -24.41
N VAL A 243 25.47 -23.50 -25.59
CA VAL A 243 26.03 -24.59 -26.46
C VAL A 243 27.43 -24.24 -26.91
N GLN A 244 27.69 -23.02 -27.38
CA GLN A 244 29.02 -22.58 -27.83
C GLN A 244 30.05 -22.60 -26.68
N ARG A 245 29.66 -22.28 -25.47
CA ARG A 245 30.51 -22.32 -24.27
C ARG A 245 30.71 -23.74 -23.70
N GLY A 246 30.04 -24.73 -24.27
CA GLY A 246 30.13 -26.14 -23.83
C GLY A 246 29.45 -26.40 -22.48
N VAL A 247 28.59 -25.52 -22.02
CA VAL A 247 27.86 -25.62 -20.77
C VAL A 247 26.63 -26.51 -20.93
N ALA A 248 26.01 -26.57 -22.09
CA ALA A 248 24.89 -27.46 -22.38
C ALA A 248 25.41 -28.85 -22.89
N LYS A 249 25.63 -29.78 -21.97
CA LYS A 249 25.75 -31.20 -22.31
C LYS A 249 24.35 -31.82 -22.23
N LYS A 250 23.85 -32.36 -23.33
CA LYS A 250 22.73 -33.31 -23.32
C LYS A 250 23.21 -34.64 -22.75
N ASP A 251 22.47 -35.22 -21.82
CA ASP A 251 22.69 -36.58 -21.41
C ASP A 251 22.36 -37.57 -22.52
N ALA A 252 22.72 -38.85 -22.34
CA ALA A 252 22.48 -39.93 -23.31
C ALA A 252 20.99 -40.19 -23.60
N THR A 253 20.05 -39.58 -22.82
CA THR A 253 18.60 -39.69 -23.00
C THR A 253 17.98 -38.46 -23.66
N GLY A 254 18.82 -37.46 -24.00
CA GLY A 254 18.35 -36.20 -24.59
C GLY A 254 17.78 -35.20 -23.54
N ALA A 255 17.78 -35.58 -22.28
CA ALA A 255 17.47 -34.66 -21.20
C ALA A 255 18.67 -33.73 -20.98
N GLU A 256 18.44 -32.45 -20.93
CA GLU A 256 19.44 -31.49 -20.50
C GLU A 256 19.88 -31.81 -19.07
N LEU A 257 21.16 -31.99 -18.87
CA LEU A 257 21.75 -31.85 -17.55
C LEU A 257 21.55 -30.37 -17.20
N ALA A 258 20.47 -30.14 -16.49
CA ALA A 258 20.18 -28.86 -15.92
C ALA A 258 21.41 -28.36 -15.16
N ASP A 259 21.83 -27.15 -15.43
CA ASP A 259 22.48 -26.35 -14.41
C ASP A 259 21.72 -26.58 -13.12
N ALA A 260 22.39 -26.51 -11.98
CA ALA A 260 21.79 -26.70 -10.64
C ALA A 260 20.53 -25.82 -10.38
N GLU A 261 20.09 -25.06 -11.37
CA GLU A 261 18.88 -24.25 -11.46
C GLU A 261 17.59 -25.08 -11.61
N ILE A 262 17.64 -26.37 -11.90
CA ILE A 262 16.43 -27.16 -12.21
C ILE A 262 16.28 -28.41 -11.29
N SER A 263 16.53 -28.28 -10.03
CA SER A 263 15.99 -29.24 -9.07
C SER A 263 14.57 -28.81 -8.62
N GLY A 264 13.61 -28.79 -9.53
CA GLY A 264 12.19 -28.52 -9.24
C GLY A 264 11.82 -27.05 -9.03
N THR A 265 12.74 -26.10 -9.19
CA THR A 265 12.52 -24.66 -9.13
C THR A 265 12.87 -24.00 -10.46
N PHE A 266 12.10 -22.99 -10.90
CA PHE A 266 12.28 -22.37 -12.21
C PHE A 266 13.61 -21.64 -12.39
N PHE A 267 14.18 -21.14 -11.30
CA PHE A 267 15.45 -20.42 -11.28
C PHE A 267 16.04 -20.51 -9.87
N SER A 268 17.35 -20.54 -9.78
CA SER A 268 18.05 -20.42 -8.50
C SER A 268 18.24 -18.94 -8.19
N LEU A 269 17.79 -18.51 -7.03
CA LEU A 269 18.08 -17.18 -6.48
C LEU A 269 19.42 -17.16 -5.73
N LYS A 270 20.09 -18.31 -5.64
CA LYS A 270 21.27 -18.51 -4.78
C LYS A 270 22.41 -17.53 -5.10
N ASP A 271 22.69 -17.31 -6.37
CA ASP A 271 23.81 -16.43 -6.77
C ASP A 271 23.44 -14.95 -6.64
N ILE A 272 22.19 -14.60 -6.96
CA ILE A 272 21.68 -13.23 -6.85
C ILE A 272 21.49 -12.83 -5.38
N ARG A 273 21.14 -13.81 -4.53
CA ARG A 273 20.87 -13.64 -3.10
C ARG A 273 22.00 -14.17 -2.22
N ALA A 274 23.23 -14.18 -2.71
CA ALA A 274 24.38 -14.72 -1.97
C ALA A 274 24.55 -14.04 -0.58
N GLN A 275 24.38 -12.74 -0.51
CA GLN A 275 24.37 -11.98 0.76
C GLN A 275 23.23 -12.42 1.66
N LEU A 276 22.03 -12.59 1.12
CA LEU A 276 20.86 -13.07 1.85
C LEU A 276 21.07 -14.47 2.42
N VAL A 277 21.74 -15.35 1.66
CA VAL A 277 22.08 -16.72 2.13
C VAL A 277 23.10 -16.65 3.25
N ALA A 278 24.06 -15.74 3.21
CA ALA A 278 24.99 -15.49 4.30
C ALA A 278 24.25 -14.98 5.55
N ASP A 279 23.34 -14.03 5.40
CA ASP A 279 22.52 -13.49 6.50
C ASP A 279 21.60 -14.57 7.09
N ILE A 280 21.02 -15.43 6.25
CA ILE A 280 20.20 -16.58 6.71
C ILE A 280 21.03 -17.58 7.54
N LYS A 281 22.33 -17.69 7.28
CA LYS A 281 23.27 -18.52 8.06
C LYS A 281 23.82 -17.84 9.29
N ALA A 282 23.60 -16.54 9.44
CA ALA A 282 24.01 -15.80 10.63
C ALA A 282 23.37 -16.42 11.90
N LYS A 283 24.13 -16.38 12.98
CA LYS A 283 23.62 -16.84 14.27
C LYS A 283 22.51 -15.92 14.73
N ALA A 284 21.39 -16.48 15.19
CA ALA A 284 20.32 -15.71 15.82
C ALA A 284 20.86 -14.96 17.06
N ARG A 285 20.35 -13.75 17.28
CA ARG A 285 20.59 -12.97 18.50
C ARG A 285 20.01 -13.71 19.70
N ARG A 286 20.45 -13.33 20.88
CA ARG A 286 20.00 -13.92 22.13
C ARG A 286 18.58 -13.48 22.47
N ASP A 287 17.79 -14.38 23.04
CA ASP A 287 16.57 -13.99 23.75
C ASP A 287 16.97 -13.44 25.13
N ALA A 288 16.45 -12.26 25.49
CA ALA A 288 16.73 -11.66 26.78
C ALA A 288 16.24 -12.51 27.97
N ASP A 289 15.25 -13.37 27.75
CA ASP A 289 14.66 -14.26 28.74
C ASP A 289 15.31 -15.66 28.76
N ASP A 290 16.30 -15.94 27.91
CA ASP A 290 17.02 -17.19 27.93
C ASP A 290 17.84 -17.28 29.23
N PRO A 291 17.69 -18.35 30.05
CA PRO A 291 18.45 -18.52 31.31
C PRO A 291 19.98 -18.45 31.14
N GLU A 292 20.49 -18.74 29.95
CA GLU A 292 21.92 -18.64 29.62
C GLU A 292 22.34 -17.22 29.21
N THR A 293 21.39 -16.28 29.02
CA THR A 293 21.72 -14.90 28.63
C THR A 293 22.27 -14.11 29.82
N PRO A 294 23.44 -13.50 29.72
CA PRO A 294 23.99 -12.66 30.80
C PRO A 294 23.06 -11.49 31.14
N ALA A 295 23.15 -10.99 32.36
CA ALA A 295 22.43 -9.79 32.77
C ALA A 295 22.69 -8.64 31.80
N MET A 296 21.61 -7.91 31.46
CA MET A 296 21.65 -6.81 30.48
C MET A 296 22.56 -5.67 31.00
N LEU A 297 23.46 -5.22 30.13
CA LEU A 297 24.36 -4.12 30.40
C LEU A 297 23.63 -2.78 30.15
N PRO A 298 23.57 -1.87 31.13
CA PRO A 298 22.89 -0.59 30.96
C PRO A 298 23.67 0.33 30.03
N ILE A 299 22.94 1.13 29.26
CA ILE A 299 23.50 2.31 28.59
C ILE A 299 23.52 3.47 29.58
N SER A 300 24.59 4.28 29.61
CA SER A 300 24.66 5.45 30.48
C SER A 300 23.94 6.66 29.84
N LYS A 301 23.53 7.63 30.66
CA LYS A 301 23.03 8.92 30.14
C LYS A 301 24.10 9.68 29.36
N ASP A 302 25.36 9.58 29.78
CA ASP A 302 26.47 10.26 29.14
C ASP A 302 26.74 9.70 27.72
N GLU A 303 26.48 8.40 27.47
CA GLU A 303 26.56 7.83 26.12
C GLU A 303 25.54 8.50 25.20
N ILE A 304 24.29 8.72 25.66
CA ILE A 304 23.25 9.42 24.91
C ILE A 304 23.68 10.89 24.67
N HIS A 305 24.05 11.63 25.69
CA HIS A 305 24.45 13.04 25.53
C HIS A 305 25.64 13.21 24.59
N ARG A 306 26.62 12.32 24.63
CA ARG A 306 27.79 12.36 23.72
C ARG A 306 27.36 12.06 22.28
N ALA A 307 26.41 11.18 22.06
CA ALA A 307 25.95 10.85 20.72
C ALA A 307 25.21 12.02 20.03
N PHE A 308 24.52 12.87 20.83
CA PHE A 308 23.87 14.10 20.35
C PHE A 308 24.76 15.35 20.41
N ALA A 309 25.97 15.25 20.92
CA ALA A 309 26.92 16.38 20.93
C ALA A 309 27.56 16.65 19.54
N LYS A 310 28.26 17.76 19.40
CA LYS A 310 29.16 18.02 18.25
C LYS A 310 30.63 17.94 18.72
N PRO A 311 31.45 17.00 18.15
CA PRO A 311 31.09 15.93 17.21
C PRO A 311 30.44 14.73 17.93
N GLY A 312 29.43 14.12 17.31
CA GLY A 312 28.75 12.92 17.82
C GLY A 312 28.08 12.12 16.70
N VAL A 313 27.56 10.96 16.99
CA VAL A 313 26.95 10.06 16.02
C VAL A 313 25.84 10.77 15.24
N VAL A 314 24.91 11.43 15.95
CA VAL A 314 23.76 12.09 15.31
C VAL A 314 24.19 13.28 14.46
N SER A 315 25.24 14.01 14.87
CA SER A 315 25.74 15.14 14.09
C SER A 315 26.39 14.74 12.76
N GLN A 316 26.78 13.46 12.60
CA GLN A 316 27.34 12.93 11.35
C GLN A 316 26.27 12.50 10.36
N MET A 317 25.02 12.41 10.79
CA MET A 317 23.89 12.00 9.93
C MET A 317 23.33 13.16 9.08
N TYR A 318 23.60 14.40 9.46
CA TYR A 318 22.98 15.58 8.85
C TYR A 318 24.02 16.65 8.48
N ASP A 319 23.91 17.23 7.31
CA ASP A 319 24.78 18.35 6.86
C ASP A 319 24.61 19.59 7.75
N LYS A 320 23.39 19.86 8.18
CA LYS A 320 23.06 20.94 9.13
C LYS A 320 22.41 20.30 10.36
N PHE A 321 23.19 20.12 11.38
CA PHE A 321 22.73 19.54 12.64
C PHE A 321 22.64 20.60 13.74
N GLU A 322 21.49 20.64 14.39
CA GLU A 322 21.24 21.42 15.61
C GLU A 322 20.79 20.48 16.72
N THR A 323 21.41 20.61 17.90
CA THR A 323 21.02 19.84 19.08
C THR A 323 19.72 20.40 19.64
N ARG A 324 18.68 19.56 19.73
CA ARG A 324 17.38 19.90 20.35
C ARG A 324 17.28 19.22 21.71
N SER A 325 17.02 20.02 22.73
CA SER A 325 16.90 19.54 24.13
C SER A 325 15.82 18.49 24.31
N GLU A 326 14.69 18.68 23.60
CA GLU A 326 13.52 17.79 23.63
C GLU A 326 13.86 16.42 23.03
N GLN A 327 14.64 16.40 21.92
CA GLN A 327 15.10 15.16 21.29
C GLN A 327 16.03 14.37 22.22
N VAL A 328 16.95 15.06 22.90
CA VAL A 328 17.83 14.43 23.90
C VAL A 328 17.03 13.91 25.08
N SER A 329 16.09 14.71 25.58
CA SER A 329 15.20 14.32 26.68
C SER A 329 14.38 13.06 26.36
N MET A 330 13.80 13.00 25.16
CA MET A 330 13.10 11.79 24.67
C MET A 330 14.05 10.58 24.64
N SER A 331 15.24 10.75 24.08
CA SER A 331 16.24 9.68 23.99
C SER A 331 16.69 9.15 25.36
N VAL A 332 16.78 10.03 26.36
CA VAL A 332 17.06 9.66 27.75
C VAL A 332 15.91 8.88 28.37
N GLU A 333 14.66 9.23 28.09
CA GLU A 333 13.51 8.48 28.62
C GLU A 333 13.37 7.10 27.95
N VAL A 334 13.63 6.97 26.64
CA VAL A 334 13.74 5.67 25.95
C VAL A 334 14.84 4.82 26.59
N ARG A 335 16.03 5.39 26.79
CA ARG A 335 17.11 4.74 27.52
C ARG A 335 16.69 4.30 28.93
N ASN A 336 15.94 5.14 29.64
CA ASN A 336 15.45 4.79 30.99
C ASN A 336 14.50 3.58 30.93
N ALA A 337 13.59 3.50 29.95
CA ALA A 337 12.72 2.34 29.73
C ALA A 337 13.52 1.03 29.58
N LEU A 338 14.56 1.04 28.74
CA LEU A 338 15.43 -0.11 28.49
C LEU A 338 16.18 -0.57 29.76
N VAL A 339 16.72 0.38 30.52
CA VAL A 339 17.53 0.07 31.70
C VAL A 339 16.72 -0.35 32.90
N THR A 340 15.52 0.19 33.07
CA THR A 340 14.65 -0.14 34.21
C THR A 340 13.61 -1.22 33.88
N SER A 341 13.63 -1.78 32.67
CA SER A 341 12.63 -2.75 32.18
C SER A 341 11.21 -2.28 32.47
N SER A 342 10.89 -1.07 32.03
CA SER A 342 9.59 -0.42 32.29
C SER A 342 9.03 0.24 31.00
N HIS A 343 7.76 0.59 31.02
CA HIS A 343 7.09 1.16 29.85
C HIS A 343 7.13 2.70 29.86
N ARG A 344 7.01 3.33 28.67
CA ARG A 344 6.93 4.77 28.53
C ARG A 344 5.82 5.15 27.56
N GLU A 345 5.13 6.22 27.89
CA GLU A 345 4.16 6.88 27.02
C GLU A 345 4.67 8.29 26.77
N LEU A 346 5.20 8.50 25.58
CA LEU A 346 5.88 9.74 25.22
C LEU A 346 5.06 10.50 24.19
N GLU A 347 4.32 11.51 24.63
CA GLU A 347 3.74 12.48 23.70
C GLU A 347 4.84 13.44 23.28
N ALA A 348 5.28 13.32 22.03
CA ALA A 348 6.38 14.09 21.46
C ALA A 348 5.89 14.84 20.23
N GLY A 349 5.85 16.17 20.29
CA GLY A 349 5.34 17.03 19.20
C GLY A 349 6.03 16.79 17.86
N THR A 350 5.46 17.35 16.80
CA THR A 350 6.11 17.36 15.49
C THR A 350 7.42 18.16 15.54
N GLY A 351 8.39 17.81 14.68
CA GLY A 351 9.66 18.55 14.58
C GLY A 351 10.76 18.16 15.56
N ILE A 352 10.47 17.39 16.60
CA ILE A 352 11.47 16.95 17.61
C ILE A 352 12.53 16.02 16.98
N GLY A 353 12.20 15.29 15.92
CA GLY A 353 13.05 14.23 15.38
C GLY A 353 12.92 12.91 16.15
N LYS A 354 11.67 12.51 16.39
CA LYS A 354 11.29 11.29 17.16
C LYS A 354 12.06 10.06 16.73
N SER A 355 12.18 9.80 15.41
CA SER A 355 12.81 8.58 14.89
C SER A 355 14.20 8.37 15.46
N ILE A 356 15.08 9.35 15.35
CA ILE A 356 16.46 9.25 15.88
C ILE A 356 16.47 9.23 17.42
N ALA A 357 15.54 9.95 18.06
CA ALA A 357 15.45 9.98 19.52
C ALA A 357 15.18 8.59 20.12
N TYR A 358 14.38 7.75 19.46
CA TYR A 358 14.18 6.37 19.93
C TYR A 358 15.15 5.37 19.30
N LEU A 359 15.54 5.50 18.03
CA LEU A 359 16.46 4.57 17.37
C LEU A 359 17.82 4.50 18.04
N LEU A 360 18.39 5.64 18.40
CA LEU A 360 19.75 5.68 18.95
C LEU A 360 19.90 4.83 20.25
N PRO A 361 19.10 5.04 21.32
CA PRO A 361 19.22 4.21 22.53
C PRO A 361 18.89 2.74 22.28
N GLU A 362 17.90 2.43 21.44
CA GLU A 362 17.54 1.04 21.07
C GLU A 362 18.72 0.32 20.39
N VAL A 363 19.36 0.97 19.43
CA VAL A 363 20.52 0.42 18.71
C VAL A 363 21.71 0.21 19.65
N LEU A 364 22.04 1.21 20.45
CA LEU A 364 23.15 1.09 21.41
C LEU A 364 22.94 -0.03 22.42
N PHE A 365 21.68 -0.20 22.86
CA PHE A 365 21.31 -1.27 23.78
C PHE A 365 21.38 -2.66 23.10
N ALA A 366 20.84 -2.78 21.89
CA ALA A 366 20.84 -4.01 21.12
C ALA A 366 22.29 -4.51 20.87
N GLN A 367 23.16 -3.63 20.41
CA GLN A 367 24.57 -3.96 20.15
C GLN A 367 25.34 -4.32 21.41
N LYS A 368 25.10 -3.59 22.51
CA LYS A 368 25.79 -3.83 23.78
C LYS A 368 25.44 -5.19 24.40
N ASN A 369 24.21 -5.67 24.15
CA ASN A 369 23.65 -6.85 24.77
C ASN A 369 23.48 -8.07 23.84
N ASP A 370 23.78 -7.92 22.56
CA ASP A 370 23.59 -8.95 21.50
C ASP A 370 22.14 -9.44 21.42
N VAL A 371 21.17 -8.53 21.58
CA VAL A 371 19.73 -8.77 21.49
C VAL A 371 19.11 -8.03 20.30
N THR A 372 17.92 -8.46 19.88
CA THR A 372 17.12 -7.77 18.86
C THR A 372 16.12 -6.83 19.52
N VAL A 373 16.03 -5.60 19.04
CA VAL A 373 14.99 -4.64 19.41
C VAL A 373 13.98 -4.46 18.28
N GLY A 374 12.74 -4.13 18.59
CA GLY A 374 11.65 -4.00 17.65
C GLY A 374 11.12 -2.58 17.53
N ILE A 375 10.89 -2.14 16.31
CA ILE A 375 10.20 -0.88 16.01
C ILE A 375 8.93 -1.22 15.23
N ALA A 376 7.77 -0.86 15.76
CA ALA A 376 6.51 -1.02 15.07
C ALA A 376 5.94 0.34 14.68
N THR A 377 5.73 0.58 13.38
CA THR A 377 5.17 1.82 12.83
C THR A 377 3.70 1.63 12.45
N LYS A 378 2.95 2.72 12.35
CA LYS A 378 1.53 2.67 11.97
C LYS A 378 1.32 2.18 10.54
N THR A 379 2.20 2.52 9.60
CA THR A 379 2.04 2.23 8.16
C THR A 379 3.34 1.69 7.55
N ASN A 380 3.21 0.92 6.45
CA ASN A 380 4.37 0.48 5.69
C ASN A 380 5.20 1.63 5.14
N ALA A 381 4.57 2.76 4.78
CA ALA A 381 5.31 3.94 4.31
C ALA A 381 6.29 4.49 5.36
N LEU A 382 5.90 4.52 6.64
CA LEU A 382 6.80 4.89 7.73
C LEU A 382 7.89 3.84 7.97
N THR A 383 7.53 2.55 7.88
CA THR A 383 8.51 1.46 7.90
C THR A 383 9.57 1.64 6.80
N ASP A 384 9.11 1.91 5.58
CA ASP A 384 9.99 2.08 4.42
C ASP A 384 10.87 3.33 4.56
N GLN A 385 10.37 4.41 5.13
CA GLN A 385 11.15 5.61 5.44
C GLN A 385 12.29 5.31 6.42
N LEU A 386 12.01 4.63 7.53
CA LEU A 386 13.04 4.24 8.51
C LEU A 386 14.12 3.36 7.87
N VAL A 387 13.71 2.38 7.07
CA VAL A 387 14.62 1.39 6.44
C VAL A 387 15.40 1.98 5.27
N ALA A 388 14.83 2.93 4.52
CA ALA A 388 15.49 3.54 3.37
C ALA A 388 16.37 4.74 3.73
N HIS A 389 16.06 5.47 4.80
CA HIS A 389 16.73 6.73 5.12
C HIS A 389 17.38 6.75 6.50
N ASP A 390 16.61 6.57 7.60
CA ASP A 390 17.09 6.81 8.96
C ASP A 390 18.10 5.75 9.42
N LEU A 391 17.78 4.47 9.25
CA LEU A 391 18.67 3.36 9.66
C LEU A 391 19.96 3.30 8.83
N PRO A 392 19.95 3.46 7.49
CA PRO A 392 21.18 3.54 6.72
C PRO A 392 22.07 4.74 7.10
N ALA A 393 21.48 5.90 7.41
CA ALA A 393 22.23 7.06 7.87
C ALA A 393 22.88 6.80 9.23
N LEU A 394 22.13 6.21 10.17
CA LEU A 394 22.64 5.81 11.48
C LEU A 394 23.72 4.73 11.37
N ALA A 395 23.56 3.75 10.47
CA ALA A 395 24.55 2.68 10.23
C ALA A 395 25.89 3.23 9.74
N ARG A 396 25.87 4.28 8.89
CA ARG A 396 27.11 4.95 8.43
C ARG A 396 27.79 5.76 9.52
N ALA A 397 27.01 6.34 10.45
CA ALA A 397 27.53 7.16 11.54
C ALA A 397 28.06 6.35 12.73
N LEU A 398 27.64 5.10 12.87
CA LEU A 398 28.07 4.21 13.95
C LEU A 398 29.41 3.54 13.61
N PRO A 399 30.37 3.45 14.55
CA PRO A 399 31.69 2.85 14.32
C PRO A 399 31.65 1.39 13.85
N ASN A 400 30.68 0.61 14.33
CA ASN A 400 30.56 -0.82 14.04
C ASN A 400 29.46 -1.10 12.98
N GLY A 401 28.89 -0.05 12.36
CA GLY A 401 27.73 -0.17 11.52
C GLY A 401 26.47 -0.58 12.30
N LEU A 402 25.47 -1.05 11.59
CA LEU A 402 24.17 -1.48 12.14
C LEU A 402 23.56 -2.55 11.25
N SER A 403 23.12 -3.65 11.83
CA SER A 403 22.32 -4.64 11.15
C SER A 403 20.83 -4.41 11.41
N PHE A 404 20.03 -4.29 10.35
CA PHE A 404 18.59 -4.10 10.47
C PHE A 404 17.82 -4.85 9.39
N CYS A 405 16.56 -5.15 9.67
CA CYS A 405 15.67 -5.85 8.74
C CYS A 405 14.26 -5.27 8.81
N SER A 406 13.65 -5.04 7.65
CA SER A 406 12.21 -4.82 7.55
C SER A 406 11.50 -6.17 7.48
N LEU A 407 10.43 -6.34 8.26
CA LEU A 407 9.58 -7.51 8.18
C LEU A 407 8.11 -7.09 8.02
N LYS A 408 7.52 -7.53 6.90
CA LYS A 408 6.12 -7.28 6.52
C LYS A 408 5.30 -8.57 6.58
N GLY A 409 3.99 -8.49 6.42
CA GLY A 409 3.10 -9.65 6.33
C GLY A 409 3.36 -10.49 5.06
N TYR A 410 2.89 -11.72 5.06
CA TYR A 410 3.06 -12.66 3.93
C TYR A 410 2.52 -12.09 2.62
N GLU A 411 1.47 -11.30 2.68
CA GLU A 411 0.82 -10.62 1.54
C GLU A 411 1.68 -9.54 0.87
N HIS A 412 2.81 -9.18 1.46
CA HIS A 412 3.76 -8.21 0.90
C HIS A 412 4.93 -8.85 0.16
N TYR A 413 5.00 -10.17 0.14
CA TYR A 413 6.07 -10.93 -0.53
C TYR A 413 5.50 -11.87 -1.60
N PRO A 414 6.19 -12.04 -2.74
CA PRO A 414 5.78 -13.05 -3.71
C PRO A 414 6.00 -14.45 -3.13
N CYS A 415 4.97 -15.27 -3.20
CA CYS A 415 5.09 -16.71 -2.98
C CYS A 415 5.48 -17.36 -4.29
N LEU A 416 6.76 -17.72 -4.46
CA LEU A 416 7.27 -18.28 -5.72
C LEU A 416 6.51 -19.55 -6.13
N HIS A 417 6.05 -20.34 -5.16
CA HIS A 417 5.21 -21.50 -5.43
C HIS A 417 3.85 -21.10 -6.09
N ARG A 418 3.21 -20.03 -5.60
CA ARG A 418 1.97 -19.53 -6.22
C ARG A 418 2.21 -18.83 -7.54
N VAL A 419 3.30 -18.10 -7.68
CA VAL A 419 3.68 -17.49 -8.96
C VAL A 419 3.91 -18.56 -10.02
N ASP A 420 4.57 -19.68 -9.68
CA ASP A 420 4.72 -20.83 -10.58
C ASP A 420 3.38 -21.46 -10.96
N ARG A 421 2.49 -21.62 -10.01
CA ARG A 421 1.13 -22.11 -10.29
C ARG A 421 0.39 -21.19 -11.26
N ALA A 422 0.41 -19.88 -10.99
CA ALA A 422 -0.22 -18.90 -11.87
C ALA A 422 0.37 -18.88 -13.28
N ALA A 423 1.65 -19.28 -13.44
CA ALA A 423 2.30 -19.37 -14.74
C ALA A 423 2.04 -20.70 -15.48
N LEU A 424 1.62 -21.76 -14.79
CA LEU A 424 1.45 -23.11 -15.36
C LEU A 424 -0.01 -23.56 -15.46
N GLU A 425 -0.86 -23.16 -14.51
CA GLU A 425 -2.27 -23.54 -14.43
C GLU A 425 -3.13 -22.60 -15.30
N GLU A 426 -4.37 -23.01 -15.62
CA GLU A 426 -5.32 -22.14 -16.33
C GLU A 426 -5.48 -20.78 -15.62
N LEU A 427 -5.48 -19.72 -16.42
CA LEU A 427 -5.67 -18.36 -15.93
C LEU A 427 -7.08 -18.20 -15.40
N PRO A 428 -7.27 -17.83 -14.10
CA PRO A 428 -8.60 -17.65 -13.51
C PRO A 428 -9.19 -16.29 -13.93
N LEU A 429 -9.49 -16.12 -15.21
CA LEU A 429 -9.98 -14.86 -15.79
C LEU A 429 -11.31 -14.40 -15.17
N THR A 430 -12.06 -15.30 -14.51
CA THR A 430 -13.29 -14.98 -13.77
C THR A 430 -13.03 -14.12 -12.51
N LEU A 431 -11.83 -14.19 -11.95
CA LEU A 431 -11.43 -13.39 -10.78
C LEU A 431 -10.95 -11.98 -11.16
N LEU A 432 -10.76 -11.72 -12.44
CA LEU A 432 -10.21 -10.46 -12.93
C LEU A 432 -11.33 -9.49 -13.30
N ASP A 433 -11.09 -8.20 -13.11
CA ASP A 433 -11.97 -7.13 -13.56
C ASP A 433 -11.96 -7.08 -15.09
N GLN A 434 -13.08 -7.51 -15.69
CA GLN A 434 -13.23 -7.60 -17.15
C GLN A 434 -14.11 -6.48 -17.73
N GLU A 435 -14.52 -5.47 -16.95
CA GLU A 435 -15.40 -4.41 -17.42
C GLU A 435 -14.86 -3.75 -18.70
N GLY A 436 -15.57 -3.97 -19.82
CA GLY A 436 -15.25 -3.41 -21.14
C GLY A 436 -13.98 -3.95 -21.81
N ARG A 437 -13.41 -5.07 -21.34
CA ARG A 437 -12.15 -5.66 -21.83
C ARG A 437 -12.37 -7.06 -22.39
N SER A 438 -11.60 -7.40 -23.44
CA SER A 438 -11.59 -8.76 -23.99
C SER A 438 -10.83 -9.73 -23.08
N SER A 439 -11.18 -11.02 -23.09
CA SER A 439 -10.44 -12.07 -22.36
C SER A 439 -8.96 -12.11 -22.73
N ASN A 440 -8.60 -11.90 -24.01
CA ASN A 440 -7.22 -11.87 -24.46
C ASN A 440 -6.43 -10.71 -23.87
N SER A 441 -7.04 -9.51 -23.79
CA SER A 441 -6.39 -8.35 -23.15
C SER A 441 -6.17 -8.57 -21.66
N VAL A 442 -7.11 -9.18 -20.96
CA VAL A 442 -6.98 -9.51 -19.53
C VAL A 442 -5.88 -10.57 -19.33
N ALA A 443 -5.83 -11.60 -20.18
CA ALA A 443 -4.79 -12.62 -20.13
C ALA A 443 -3.40 -12.03 -20.40
N SER A 444 -3.24 -11.18 -21.41
CA SER A 444 -1.98 -10.50 -21.75
C SER A 444 -1.44 -9.66 -20.59
N ASP A 445 -2.31 -8.87 -19.94
CA ASP A 445 -1.93 -8.07 -18.77
C ASP A 445 -1.51 -8.95 -17.58
N MET A 446 -2.19 -10.06 -17.37
CA MET A 446 -1.84 -11.01 -16.31
C MET A 446 -0.47 -11.67 -16.56
N LEU A 447 -0.20 -12.11 -17.78
CA LEU A 447 1.11 -12.67 -18.17
C LEU A 447 2.22 -11.65 -17.96
N THR A 448 1.97 -10.39 -18.31
CA THR A 448 2.91 -9.29 -18.09
C THR A 448 3.18 -9.08 -16.60
N ALA A 449 2.17 -9.09 -15.75
CA ALA A 449 2.34 -8.95 -14.32
C ALA A 449 3.11 -10.12 -13.69
N ILE A 450 2.85 -11.36 -14.13
CA ILE A 450 3.59 -12.55 -13.70
C ILE A 450 5.07 -12.42 -14.12
N ALA A 451 5.34 -11.98 -15.35
CA ALA A 451 6.70 -11.76 -15.84
C ALA A 451 7.46 -10.70 -15.02
N VAL A 452 6.80 -9.60 -14.65
CA VAL A 452 7.39 -8.58 -13.76
C VAL A 452 7.75 -9.19 -12.41
N ILE A 453 6.85 -9.98 -11.80
CA ILE A 453 7.09 -10.61 -10.50
C ILE A 453 8.29 -11.58 -10.56
N TYR A 454 8.39 -12.40 -11.59
CA TYR A 454 9.54 -13.29 -11.77
C TYR A 454 10.86 -12.53 -11.95
N ALA A 455 10.87 -11.53 -12.83
CA ALA A 455 12.06 -10.71 -13.06
C ALA A 455 12.50 -9.98 -11.80
N TYR A 456 11.53 -9.48 -11.03
CA TYR A 456 11.77 -8.86 -9.73
C TYR A 456 12.34 -9.86 -8.72
N ALA A 457 11.75 -11.04 -8.62
CA ALA A 457 12.23 -12.09 -7.72
C ALA A 457 13.68 -12.49 -7.96
N CYS A 458 14.11 -12.49 -9.24
CA CYS A 458 15.50 -12.75 -9.62
C CYS A 458 16.47 -11.62 -9.25
N GLN A 459 15.98 -10.39 -9.08
CA GLN A 459 16.80 -9.19 -8.92
C GLN A 459 16.62 -8.50 -7.55
N SER A 460 15.78 -9.06 -6.67
CA SER A 460 15.49 -8.50 -5.35
C SER A 460 16.07 -9.39 -4.24
N ALA A 461 16.70 -8.79 -3.24
CA ALA A 461 17.08 -9.49 -2.02
C ALA A 461 15.93 -9.55 -1.01
N ASP A 462 15.08 -8.55 -0.98
CA ASP A 462 14.00 -8.35 -0.01
C ASP A 462 12.63 -8.89 -0.47
N GLY A 463 12.33 -8.81 -1.77
CA GLY A 463 11.06 -9.30 -2.34
C GLY A 463 9.84 -8.45 -1.97
N ASP A 464 10.00 -7.18 -1.64
CA ASP A 464 8.88 -6.30 -1.28
C ASP A 464 8.02 -5.97 -2.51
N LEU A 465 6.80 -6.52 -2.57
CA LEU A 465 5.84 -6.28 -3.64
C LEU A 465 5.27 -4.87 -3.67
N ASP A 466 5.36 -4.12 -2.58
CA ASP A 466 4.85 -2.74 -2.54
C ASP A 466 5.73 -1.78 -3.36
N ALA A 467 6.98 -2.19 -3.63
CA ALA A 467 7.89 -1.47 -4.51
C ALA A 467 7.59 -1.66 -6.01
N LEU A 468 6.73 -2.63 -6.39
CA LEU A 468 6.44 -2.93 -7.78
C LEU A 468 5.33 -2.05 -8.37
N GLY A 469 5.58 -1.50 -9.55
CA GLY A 469 4.61 -0.74 -10.34
C GLY A 469 3.58 -1.62 -11.08
N ILE A 470 3.02 -2.64 -10.45
CA ILE A 470 2.03 -3.55 -11.05
C ILE A 470 0.61 -3.01 -10.84
N ARG A 471 -0.24 -3.21 -11.85
CA ARG A 471 -1.68 -3.02 -11.69
C ARG A 471 -2.29 -4.28 -11.06
N TRP A 472 -2.56 -4.25 -9.77
CA TRP A 472 -3.16 -5.38 -9.03
C TRP A 472 -4.57 -5.79 -9.49
N ARG A 473 -5.18 -5.01 -10.38
CA ARG A 473 -6.40 -5.43 -11.09
C ARG A 473 -6.14 -6.53 -12.13
N SER A 474 -4.94 -6.55 -12.72
CA SER A 474 -4.55 -7.52 -13.73
C SER A 474 -4.11 -8.85 -13.12
N VAL A 475 -3.58 -8.84 -11.92
CA VAL A 475 -3.27 -10.04 -11.13
C VAL A 475 -3.63 -9.79 -9.67
N PRO A 476 -4.67 -10.40 -9.13
CA PRO A 476 -4.99 -10.29 -7.71
C PRO A 476 -3.83 -10.73 -6.83
N ARG A 477 -3.55 -9.98 -5.77
CA ARG A 477 -2.43 -10.29 -4.86
C ARG A 477 -2.51 -11.72 -4.32
N GLU A 478 -3.69 -12.20 -4.04
CA GLU A 478 -3.95 -13.54 -3.51
C GLU A 478 -3.49 -14.67 -4.43
N MET A 479 -3.31 -14.40 -5.71
CA MET A 479 -2.79 -15.38 -6.68
C MET A 479 -1.29 -15.57 -6.59
N VAL A 480 -0.56 -14.53 -6.18
CA VAL A 480 0.91 -14.49 -6.17
C VAL A 480 1.50 -14.36 -4.77
N THR A 481 0.66 -14.14 -3.76
CA THR A 481 1.04 -14.09 -2.35
C THR A 481 0.36 -15.22 -1.59
N ILE A 482 0.70 -15.44 -0.32
CA ILE A 482 0.14 -16.49 0.51
C ILE A 482 -0.19 -15.98 1.90
N LYS A 483 -1.19 -16.55 2.56
CA LYS A 483 -1.45 -16.34 3.98
C LYS A 483 -0.61 -17.29 4.83
N ALA A 484 -0.33 -16.90 6.07
CA ALA A 484 0.50 -17.69 6.98
C ALA A 484 -0.04 -19.12 7.22
N ALA A 485 -1.38 -19.25 7.27
CA ALA A 485 -2.06 -20.54 7.47
C ALA A 485 -1.92 -21.48 6.26
N GLU A 486 -1.78 -20.94 5.07
CA GLU A 486 -1.74 -21.66 3.79
C GLU A 486 -0.30 -22.07 3.41
N CYS A 487 0.72 -21.51 4.09
CA CYS A 487 2.12 -21.72 3.72
C CYS A 487 2.60 -23.15 3.96
N LEU A 488 3.14 -23.81 2.94
CA LEU A 488 3.65 -25.18 2.96
C LEU A 488 4.90 -25.37 3.85
N ARG A 489 5.55 -24.27 4.25
CA ARG A 489 6.77 -24.29 5.10
C ARG A 489 7.83 -25.25 4.52
N SER A 490 8.31 -26.19 5.36
CA SER A 490 9.37 -27.15 4.98
C SER A 490 9.03 -28.08 3.82
N LYS A 491 7.76 -28.16 3.41
CA LYS A 491 7.33 -28.94 2.24
C LYS A 491 7.40 -28.13 0.94
N CYS A 492 7.64 -26.81 1.01
CA CYS A 492 7.74 -25.94 -0.17
C CYS A 492 9.12 -26.12 -0.84
N PRO A 493 9.20 -26.28 -2.19
CA PRO A 493 10.48 -26.41 -2.89
C PRO A 493 11.39 -25.19 -2.73
N TYR A 494 10.82 -24.00 -2.49
CA TYR A 494 11.57 -22.75 -2.31
C TYR A 494 12.02 -22.51 -0.84
N TYR A 495 11.63 -23.38 0.09
CA TYR A 495 11.96 -23.23 1.50
C TYR A 495 13.36 -23.81 1.82
N PRO A 496 14.12 -23.17 2.73
CA PRO A 496 13.93 -21.82 3.28
C PRO A 496 14.67 -20.75 2.47
N HIS A 497 15.60 -21.16 1.59
CA HIS A 497 16.67 -20.30 1.03
C HIS A 497 16.17 -19.34 -0.06
N GLU A 498 15.21 -19.75 -0.84
CA GLU A 498 14.69 -18.94 -1.94
C GLU A 498 13.40 -18.21 -1.54
N CYS A 499 12.78 -18.60 -0.43
CA CYS A 499 11.56 -17.99 0.07
C CYS A 499 11.82 -16.63 0.71
N PHE A 500 11.20 -15.58 0.18
CA PHE A 500 11.37 -14.22 0.68
C PHE A 500 10.91 -14.05 2.13
N VAL A 501 9.73 -14.58 2.49
CA VAL A 501 9.18 -14.48 3.85
C VAL A 501 10.08 -15.17 4.88
N HIS A 502 10.48 -16.42 4.61
CA HIS A 502 11.32 -17.16 5.53
C HIS A 502 12.74 -16.63 5.59
N GLY A 503 13.25 -16.10 4.46
CA GLY A 503 14.52 -15.37 4.44
C GLY A 503 14.49 -14.10 5.28
N ALA A 504 13.44 -13.29 5.15
CA ALA A 504 13.27 -12.07 5.94
C ALA A 504 13.16 -12.39 7.44
N ARG A 505 12.42 -13.44 7.83
CA ARG A 505 12.33 -13.89 9.22
C ARG A 505 13.67 -14.33 9.80
N LYS A 506 14.47 -15.03 9.01
CA LYS A 506 15.82 -15.45 9.42
C LYS A 506 16.74 -14.25 9.64
N ARG A 507 16.72 -13.28 8.71
CA ARG A 507 17.46 -12.03 8.89
C ARG A 507 17.02 -11.26 10.12
N ALA A 508 15.70 -11.14 10.33
CA ALA A 508 15.15 -10.47 11.50
C ALA A 508 15.73 -11.05 12.82
N GLY A 509 15.82 -12.38 12.93
CA GLY A 509 16.39 -13.04 14.11
C GLY A 509 17.89 -12.81 14.32
N SER A 510 18.64 -12.27 13.35
CA SER A 510 20.07 -11.98 13.44
C SER A 510 20.39 -10.48 13.40
N SER A 511 19.38 -9.62 13.30
CA SER A 511 19.54 -8.17 13.19
C SER A 511 19.52 -7.48 14.56
N ASP A 512 20.20 -6.34 14.68
CA ASP A 512 20.11 -5.46 15.84
C ASP A 512 18.70 -4.86 15.96
N VAL A 513 18.13 -4.43 14.83
CA VAL A 513 16.84 -3.77 14.77
C VAL A 513 15.92 -4.48 13.78
N VAL A 514 14.72 -4.80 14.21
CA VAL A 514 13.62 -5.26 13.35
C VAL A 514 12.57 -4.17 13.26
N VAL A 515 12.32 -3.69 12.05
CA VAL A 515 11.24 -2.74 11.78
C VAL A 515 10.05 -3.47 11.17
N THR A 516 8.87 -3.23 11.73
CA THR A 516 7.62 -3.80 11.24
C THR A 516 6.47 -2.77 11.34
N ASN A 517 5.27 -3.15 10.95
CA ASN A 517 4.09 -2.34 11.20
C ASN A 517 3.25 -2.87 12.38
N HIS A 518 2.35 -2.04 12.89
CA HIS A 518 1.43 -2.43 13.96
C HIS A 518 0.66 -3.70 13.62
N SER A 519 0.20 -3.86 12.37
CA SER A 519 -0.56 -5.02 11.93
C SER A 519 0.19 -6.33 12.12
N LEU A 520 1.47 -6.39 11.74
CA LEU A 520 2.25 -7.63 11.86
C LEU A 520 2.61 -7.93 13.31
N LEU A 521 2.93 -6.91 14.11
CA LEU A 521 3.13 -7.07 15.55
C LEU A 521 1.87 -7.66 16.21
N LEU A 522 0.69 -7.08 15.92
CA LEU A 522 -0.58 -7.52 16.49
C LEU A 522 -0.99 -8.93 16.04
N ARG A 523 -0.68 -9.28 14.77
CA ARG A 523 -0.81 -10.68 14.30
C ARG A 523 0.15 -11.62 15.02
N ASN A 524 1.35 -11.17 15.34
CA ASN A 524 2.30 -11.96 16.15
C ASN A 524 1.76 -12.22 17.56
N VAL A 525 1.16 -11.19 18.18
CA VAL A 525 0.50 -11.35 19.50
C VAL A 525 -0.64 -12.36 19.41
N ALA A 526 -1.51 -12.27 18.39
CA ALA A 526 -2.59 -13.23 18.18
C ALA A 526 -2.10 -14.67 17.89
N ALA A 527 -0.87 -14.81 17.36
CA ALA A 527 -0.25 -16.09 17.05
C ALA A 527 0.71 -16.58 18.17
N ASP A 528 0.57 -16.10 19.39
CA ASP A 528 1.38 -16.44 20.56
C ASP A 528 2.90 -16.32 20.28
N GLY A 529 3.33 -15.22 19.64
CA GLY A 529 4.73 -14.93 19.38
C GLY A 529 5.40 -15.76 18.27
N LYS A 530 4.66 -16.52 17.45
CA LYS A 530 5.22 -17.45 16.46
C LYS A 530 5.60 -16.84 15.12
N ILE A 531 5.38 -15.52 14.93
CA ILE A 531 5.62 -14.84 13.64
C ILE A 531 6.96 -14.10 13.63
N LEU A 532 7.24 -13.30 14.65
CA LEU A 532 8.46 -12.53 14.82
C LEU A 532 9.51 -13.30 15.62
N PRO A 533 10.80 -12.94 15.53
CA PRO A 533 11.78 -13.44 16.49
C PRO A 533 11.43 -12.98 17.91
N PRO A 534 11.99 -13.58 18.95
CA PRO A 534 11.77 -13.13 20.33
C PRO A 534 12.35 -11.73 20.52
N ILE A 535 11.47 -10.76 20.68
CA ILE A 535 11.80 -9.35 20.91
C ILE A 535 11.10 -8.91 22.19
N ARG A 536 11.88 -8.44 23.17
CA ARG A 536 11.40 -8.04 24.50
C ARG A 536 11.36 -6.52 24.69
N HIS A 537 11.99 -5.77 23.79
CA HIS A 537 12.06 -4.32 23.81
C HIS A 537 11.45 -3.76 22.54
N TRP A 538 10.44 -2.90 22.69
CA TRP A 538 9.65 -2.38 21.57
C TRP A 538 9.50 -0.88 21.61
N VAL A 539 9.53 -0.25 20.44
CA VAL A 539 9.01 1.09 20.21
C VAL A 539 7.78 1.00 19.33
N ILE A 540 6.68 1.59 19.75
CA ILE A 540 5.43 1.72 18.99
C ILE A 540 5.33 3.17 18.53
N ASP A 541 5.69 3.43 17.29
CA ASP A 541 5.64 4.76 16.71
C ASP A 541 4.23 5.04 16.13
N GLU A 542 3.77 6.28 16.25
CA GLU A 542 2.37 6.69 15.98
C GLU A 542 1.36 5.85 16.77
N ALA A 543 1.66 5.67 18.05
CA ALA A 543 0.96 4.78 18.96
C ALA A 543 -0.54 5.09 19.15
N HIS A 544 -0.99 6.33 18.86
CA HIS A 544 -2.39 6.74 18.88
C HIS A 544 -3.32 5.83 18.04
N GLY A 545 -2.77 5.18 17.00
CA GLY A 545 -3.52 4.26 16.14
C GLY A 545 -3.48 2.79 16.56
N PHE A 546 -2.75 2.44 17.62
CA PHE A 546 -2.43 1.05 17.95
C PHE A 546 -3.67 0.24 18.39
N GLU A 547 -4.53 0.82 19.24
CA GLU A 547 -5.80 0.17 19.65
C GLU A 547 -6.72 -0.09 18.47
N ALA A 548 -6.95 0.92 17.63
CA ALA A 548 -7.82 0.80 16.46
C ALA A 548 -7.31 -0.26 15.49
N GLU A 549 -5.99 -0.32 15.27
CA GLU A 549 -5.36 -1.34 14.45
C GLU A 549 -5.50 -2.74 15.07
N ALA A 550 -5.32 -2.88 16.39
CA ALA A 550 -5.51 -4.14 17.10
C ALA A 550 -6.95 -4.65 16.95
N ARG A 551 -7.93 -3.77 17.13
CA ARG A 551 -9.35 -4.10 16.92
C ARG A 551 -9.60 -4.62 15.52
N ARG A 552 -9.04 -3.95 14.51
CA ARG A 552 -9.16 -4.36 13.10
C ARG A 552 -8.48 -5.70 12.83
N GLN A 553 -7.28 -5.94 13.37
CA GLN A 553 -6.52 -7.17 13.13
C GLN A 553 -7.11 -8.40 13.83
N TRP A 554 -7.81 -8.20 14.94
CA TRP A 554 -8.42 -9.26 15.73
C TRP A 554 -9.93 -9.39 15.50
N ALA A 555 -10.48 -8.59 14.60
CA ALA A 555 -11.86 -8.74 14.16
C ALA A 555 -12.04 -10.03 13.34
N VAL A 556 -13.17 -10.67 13.56
CA VAL A 556 -13.64 -11.80 12.77
C VAL A 556 -14.72 -11.27 11.83
N GLU A 557 -14.50 -11.40 10.52
CA GLU A 557 -15.44 -10.94 9.51
C GLU A 557 -15.78 -12.07 8.54
N ILE A 558 -17.07 -12.23 8.24
CA ILE A 558 -17.59 -13.09 7.18
C ILE A 558 -18.21 -12.18 6.13
N SER A 559 -17.50 -11.94 5.04
CA SER A 559 -17.99 -11.11 3.93
C SER A 559 -18.35 -11.96 2.73
N ALA A 560 -19.43 -11.57 2.05
CA ALA A 560 -19.89 -12.25 0.83
C ALA A 560 -18.81 -12.26 -0.27
N LYS A 561 -17.97 -11.24 -0.33
CA LYS A 561 -16.85 -11.15 -1.28
C LYS A 561 -15.74 -12.16 -0.98
N GLU A 562 -15.29 -12.24 0.28
CA GLU A 562 -14.22 -13.18 0.67
C GLU A 562 -14.66 -14.63 0.55
N MET A 563 -15.93 -14.92 0.91
CA MET A 563 -16.52 -16.22 0.70
C MET A 563 -16.52 -16.63 -0.78
N ARG A 564 -16.96 -15.75 -1.67
CA ARG A 564 -16.97 -16.00 -3.11
C ARG A 564 -15.56 -16.32 -3.60
N ASN A 565 -14.58 -15.50 -3.26
CA ASN A 565 -13.20 -15.74 -3.63
C ASN A 565 -12.66 -17.08 -3.12
N GLY A 566 -12.94 -17.43 -1.87
CA GLY A 566 -12.51 -18.71 -1.27
C GLY A 566 -13.13 -19.92 -1.98
N PHE A 567 -14.44 -19.88 -2.24
CA PHE A 567 -15.13 -20.94 -2.98
C PHE A 567 -14.68 -21.04 -4.44
N GLU A 568 -14.37 -19.93 -5.12
CA GLU A 568 -13.83 -19.94 -6.49
C GLU A 568 -12.43 -20.54 -6.55
N LEU A 569 -11.55 -20.24 -5.59
CA LEU A 569 -10.22 -20.85 -5.50
C LEU A 569 -10.28 -22.36 -5.23
N LEU A 570 -11.17 -22.80 -4.37
CA LEU A 570 -11.39 -24.22 -4.14
C LEU A 570 -12.05 -24.88 -5.34
N GLY A 571 -13.00 -24.19 -5.95
CA GLY A 571 -13.64 -24.55 -7.19
C GLY A 571 -14.51 -25.83 -7.14
N GLY A 572 -14.54 -26.54 -8.25
CA GLY A 572 -15.35 -27.74 -8.42
C GLY A 572 -14.88 -28.59 -9.60
N ILE A 573 -15.83 -29.20 -10.33
CA ILE A 573 -15.49 -30.11 -11.45
C ILE A 573 -14.84 -29.35 -12.63
N LYS A 574 -15.13 -28.05 -12.81
CA LYS A 574 -14.73 -27.28 -14.00
C LYS A 574 -13.57 -26.31 -13.75
N SER A 575 -13.28 -25.93 -12.52
CA SER A 575 -12.25 -24.93 -12.19
C SER A 575 -11.78 -25.08 -10.75
N GLY A 576 -10.67 -24.40 -10.42
CA GLY A 576 -10.11 -24.33 -9.09
C GLY A 576 -9.29 -25.55 -8.67
N ALA A 577 -8.91 -25.61 -7.39
CA ALA A 577 -8.02 -26.64 -6.87
C ALA A 577 -8.60 -28.08 -7.00
N ILE A 578 -9.91 -28.23 -6.89
CA ILE A 578 -10.56 -29.55 -7.08
C ILE A 578 -10.42 -30.01 -8.53
N HIS A 579 -10.65 -29.14 -9.51
CA HIS A 579 -10.48 -29.46 -10.93
C HIS A 579 -9.02 -29.83 -11.24
N ALA A 580 -8.07 -29.03 -10.80
CA ALA A 580 -6.64 -29.32 -10.97
C ALA A 580 -6.27 -30.69 -10.36
N ALA A 581 -6.80 -31.01 -9.20
CA ALA A 581 -6.61 -32.31 -8.56
C ALA A 581 -7.27 -33.45 -9.37
N MET A 582 -8.43 -33.24 -9.99
CA MET A 582 -9.08 -34.23 -10.86
C MET A 582 -8.26 -34.52 -12.13
N VAL A 583 -7.79 -33.48 -12.79
CA VAL A 583 -6.93 -33.61 -13.98
C VAL A 583 -5.65 -34.36 -13.64
N GLY A 584 -4.97 -33.96 -12.57
CA GLY A 584 -3.72 -34.61 -12.14
C GLY A 584 -3.92 -36.06 -11.66
N ALA A 585 -5.05 -36.35 -11.00
CA ALA A 585 -5.38 -37.70 -10.51
C ALA A 585 -5.75 -38.68 -11.64
N ALA A 586 -6.14 -38.20 -12.81
CA ALA A 586 -6.54 -39.05 -13.95
C ALA A 586 -5.46 -40.02 -14.42
N ASN A 587 -4.18 -39.70 -14.22
CA ASN A 587 -3.03 -40.50 -14.64
C ASN A 587 -2.41 -41.33 -13.50
N LEU A 588 -3.02 -41.37 -12.32
CA LEU A 588 -2.54 -42.12 -11.16
C LEU A 588 -3.13 -43.54 -11.12
N GLU A 589 -2.45 -44.49 -10.48
CA GLU A 589 -2.90 -45.89 -10.34
C GLU A 589 -4.29 -45.99 -9.72
N ASP A 590 -4.59 -45.17 -8.71
CA ASP A 590 -5.88 -45.13 -8.00
C ASP A 590 -6.86 -44.08 -8.59
N SER A 591 -6.76 -43.76 -9.88
CA SER A 591 -7.51 -42.67 -10.53
C SER A 591 -9.04 -42.76 -10.32
N THR A 592 -9.64 -43.97 -10.36
CA THR A 592 -11.07 -44.17 -10.15
C THR A 592 -11.53 -43.81 -8.73
N LEU A 593 -10.77 -44.21 -7.73
CA LEU A 593 -11.05 -43.88 -6.33
C LEU A 593 -10.93 -42.41 -6.06
N LEU A 594 -9.81 -41.83 -6.51
CA LEU A 594 -9.50 -40.40 -6.33
C LEU A 594 -10.50 -39.51 -7.05
N THR A 595 -10.86 -39.81 -8.29
CA THR A 595 -11.90 -39.08 -9.04
C THR A 595 -13.27 -39.18 -8.33
N GLY A 596 -13.62 -40.35 -7.76
CA GLY A 596 -14.84 -40.50 -6.96
C GLY A 596 -14.81 -39.67 -5.66
N LEU A 597 -13.69 -39.53 -4.99
CA LEU A 597 -13.55 -38.67 -3.81
C LEU A 597 -13.64 -37.19 -4.20
N LEU A 598 -12.92 -36.78 -5.23
CA LEU A 598 -12.93 -35.41 -5.72
C LEU A 598 -14.30 -34.96 -6.19
N THR A 599 -15.06 -35.82 -6.90
CA THR A 599 -16.46 -35.55 -7.32
C THR A 599 -17.38 -35.33 -6.12
N ARG A 600 -17.23 -36.14 -5.08
CA ARG A 600 -18.00 -35.96 -3.83
C ARG A 600 -17.61 -34.71 -3.08
N SER A 601 -16.32 -34.37 -3.05
CA SER A 601 -15.83 -33.12 -2.48
C SER A 601 -16.37 -31.91 -3.23
N ALA A 602 -16.35 -31.93 -4.57
CA ALA A 602 -16.93 -30.86 -5.40
C ALA A 602 -18.44 -30.65 -5.10
N ALA A 603 -19.19 -31.74 -4.98
CA ALA A 603 -20.61 -31.66 -4.63
C ALA A 603 -20.87 -31.10 -3.22
N ALA A 604 -20.03 -31.45 -2.24
CA ALA A 604 -20.12 -30.89 -0.88
C ALA A 604 -19.78 -29.41 -0.84
N VAL A 605 -18.73 -28.98 -1.53
CA VAL A 605 -18.33 -27.57 -1.65
C VAL A 605 -19.41 -26.74 -2.33
N GLN A 606 -20.06 -27.26 -3.37
CA GLN A 606 -21.20 -26.60 -4.01
C GLN A 606 -22.38 -26.41 -3.07
N ARG A 607 -22.71 -27.43 -2.27
CA ARG A 607 -23.75 -27.29 -1.24
C ARG A 607 -23.39 -26.24 -0.18
N ALA A 608 -22.17 -26.24 0.28
CA ALA A 608 -21.69 -25.25 1.25
C ALA A 608 -21.76 -23.82 0.67
N MET A 609 -21.32 -23.63 -0.57
CA MET A 609 -21.41 -22.34 -1.27
C MET A 609 -22.87 -21.87 -1.40
N ALA A 610 -23.77 -22.73 -1.79
CA ALA A 610 -25.20 -22.41 -1.91
C ALA A 610 -25.83 -22.07 -0.54
N ALA A 611 -25.52 -22.84 0.50
CA ALA A 611 -26.02 -22.61 1.86
C ALA A 611 -25.51 -21.27 2.42
N MET A 612 -24.22 -20.94 2.20
CA MET A 612 -23.64 -19.65 2.59
C MET A 612 -24.25 -18.49 1.78
N GLY A 613 -24.52 -18.69 0.49
CA GLY A 613 -25.22 -17.69 -0.33
C GLY A 613 -26.62 -17.40 0.20
N ASN A 614 -27.38 -18.43 0.59
CA ASN A 614 -28.71 -18.28 1.21
C ASN A 614 -28.60 -17.54 2.55
N LEU A 615 -27.63 -17.91 3.39
CA LEU A 615 -27.39 -17.19 4.65
C LEU A 615 -27.15 -15.70 4.42
N MET A 616 -26.29 -15.33 3.48
CA MET A 616 -26.01 -13.91 3.22
C MET A 616 -27.24 -13.18 2.64
N ALA A 617 -28.09 -13.86 1.88
CA ALA A 617 -29.37 -13.30 1.45
C ALA A 617 -30.31 -13.05 2.65
N THR A 618 -30.38 -13.98 3.60
CA THR A 618 -31.16 -13.80 4.85
C THR A 618 -30.57 -12.69 5.72
N VAL A 619 -29.23 -12.56 5.79
CA VAL A 619 -28.57 -11.43 6.48
C VAL A 619 -28.97 -10.10 5.86
N HIS A 620 -29.18 -10.02 4.53
CA HIS A 620 -29.66 -8.80 3.88
C HIS A 620 -31.03 -8.36 4.40
N GLU A 621 -31.92 -9.30 4.73
CA GLU A 621 -33.27 -9.01 5.26
C GLU A 621 -33.23 -8.35 6.65
N LEU A 622 -32.09 -8.32 7.33
CA LEU A 622 -31.91 -7.54 8.57
C LEU A 622 -31.84 -6.03 8.33
N ALA A 623 -31.74 -5.55 7.08
CA ALA A 623 -31.56 -4.13 6.77
C ALA A 623 -32.66 -3.20 7.33
N PRO A 624 -33.96 -3.61 7.44
CA PRO A 624 -34.96 -2.77 8.09
C PRO A 624 -34.75 -2.53 9.60
N LEU A 625 -34.03 -3.44 10.29
CA LEU A 625 -33.71 -3.30 11.71
C LEU A 625 -32.58 -2.28 11.95
N ALA A 626 -31.79 -1.96 10.94
CA ALA A 626 -30.71 -1.01 11.03
C ALA A 626 -31.24 0.44 10.99
N LYS A 627 -31.06 1.18 12.09
CA LYS A 627 -31.38 2.61 12.14
C LYS A 627 -30.36 3.36 11.27
N SER A 628 -30.83 4.13 10.30
CA SER A 628 -29.96 4.93 9.43
C SER A 628 -30.06 6.40 9.74
N ASP A 629 -28.91 7.01 9.89
CA ASP A 629 -28.78 8.45 9.90
C ASP A 629 -28.64 8.93 8.43
N GLY A 630 -29.72 9.48 7.87
CA GLY A 630 -29.63 10.39 6.74
C GLY A 630 -29.16 9.81 5.39
N GLY A 631 -29.81 8.76 4.86
CA GLY A 631 -29.74 8.47 3.42
C GLY A 631 -28.49 7.72 2.92
N TYR A 632 -27.68 7.14 3.79
CA TYR A 632 -26.57 6.27 3.38
C TYR A 632 -27.07 4.91 2.87
N ASN A 633 -26.44 4.40 1.80
CA ASN A 633 -26.75 3.08 1.26
C ASN A 633 -26.14 1.94 2.10
N SER A 634 -25.04 2.21 2.80
CA SER A 634 -24.37 1.29 3.72
C SER A 634 -24.94 1.49 5.14
N LEU A 635 -25.35 0.42 5.77
CA LEU A 635 -25.94 0.38 7.09
C LEU A 635 -25.09 -0.49 8.00
N GLN A 636 -25.09 -0.15 9.29
CA GLN A 636 -24.53 -1.01 10.33
C GLN A 636 -25.62 -1.38 11.34
N LEU A 637 -25.77 -2.66 11.61
CA LEU A 637 -26.68 -3.17 12.61
C LEU A 637 -25.87 -3.70 13.79
N TRP A 638 -26.11 -3.17 14.98
CA TRP A 638 -25.61 -3.74 16.23
C TRP A 638 -26.48 -4.95 16.63
N ILE A 639 -25.87 -6.13 16.71
CA ILE A 639 -26.53 -7.38 17.04
C ILE A 639 -26.46 -7.57 18.57
N ASN A 640 -27.41 -6.93 19.25
CA ASN A 640 -27.63 -7.04 20.70
C ASN A 640 -28.67 -8.12 21.01
N ASP A 641 -28.99 -8.30 22.30
CA ASP A 641 -29.99 -9.29 22.76
C ASP A 641 -31.38 -9.02 22.14
N GLU A 642 -31.79 -7.73 21.97
CA GLU A 642 -33.06 -7.39 21.33
C GLU A 642 -33.14 -7.86 19.87
N VAL A 643 -32.07 -7.64 19.10
CA VAL A 643 -31.99 -8.11 17.70
C VAL A 643 -31.99 -9.62 17.65
N ARG A 644 -31.31 -10.29 18.58
CA ARG A 644 -31.26 -11.77 18.65
C ARG A 644 -32.61 -12.41 18.96
N GLU A 645 -33.56 -11.69 19.54
CA GLU A 645 -34.92 -12.14 19.82
C GLU A 645 -35.89 -11.95 18.64
N THR A 646 -35.51 -11.21 17.60
CA THR A 646 -36.38 -10.94 16.43
C THR A 646 -36.58 -12.17 15.56
N GLU A 647 -37.69 -12.21 14.81
CA GLU A 647 -37.96 -13.31 13.88
C GLU A 647 -36.96 -13.32 12.73
N GLU A 648 -36.54 -12.15 12.26
CA GLU A 648 -35.53 -12.01 11.22
C GLU A 648 -34.20 -12.64 11.63
N TRP A 649 -33.77 -12.45 12.89
CA TRP A 649 -32.55 -13.09 13.38
C TRP A 649 -32.70 -14.60 13.57
N LYS A 650 -33.89 -15.09 13.99
CA LYS A 650 -34.16 -16.53 14.06
C LYS A 650 -34.03 -17.19 12.69
N GLU A 651 -34.53 -16.54 11.63
CA GLU A 651 -34.36 -16.99 10.26
C GLU A 651 -32.88 -17.04 9.83
N VAL A 652 -32.07 -16.05 10.24
CA VAL A 652 -30.61 -16.09 10.07
C VAL A 652 -30.01 -17.31 10.77
N LEU A 653 -30.44 -17.63 11.99
CA LEU A 653 -29.92 -18.81 12.73
C LEU A 653 -30.32 -20.13 12.08
N GLU A 654 -31.53 -20.23 11.52
CA GLU A 654 -31.98 -21.43 10.77
C GLU A 654 -31.10 -21.63 9.51
N THR A 655 -30.93 -20.60 8.72
CA THR A 655 -30.06 -20.67 7.54
C THR A 655 -28.60 -20.90 7.88
N ALA A 656 -28.11 -20.32 8.99
CA ALA A 656 -26.78 -20.54 9.52
C ALA A 656 -26.55 -21.99 9.95
N SER A 657 -27.56 -22.64 10.57
CA SER A 657 -27.48 -24.07 10.93
C SER A 657 -27.28 -24.98 9.72
N VAL A 658 -27.99 -24.68 8.62
CA VAL A 658 -27.82 -25.40 7.35
C VAL A 658 -26.41 -25.13 6.77
N ALA A 659 -25.95 -23.88 6.80
CA ALA A 659 -24.63 -23.50 6.33
C ALA A 659 -23.51 -24.17 7.13
N LEU A 660 -23.62 -24.19 8.47
CA LEU A 660 -22.67 -24.87 9.35
C LEU A 660 -22.53 -26.36 9.02
N SER A 661 -23.66 -27.06 8.88
CA SER A 661 -23.66 -28.49 8.53
C SER A 661 -23.04 -28.75 7.14
N ALA A 662 -23.32 -27.88 6.17
CA ALA A 662 -22.75 -27.99 4.84
C ALA A 662 -21.24 -27.69 4.80
N LEU A 663 -20.78 -26.71 5.57
CA LEU A 663 -19.35 -26.39 5.74
C LEU A 663 -18.59 -27.52 6.43
N GLU A 664 -19.16 -28.13 7.48
CA GLU A 664 -18.57 -29.28 8.17
C GLU A 664 -18.42 -30.47 7.22
N GLU A 665 -19.44 -30.77 6.42
CA GLU A 665 -19.36 -31.83 5.41
C GLU A 665 -18.28 -31.51 4.37
N ALA A 666 -18.26 -30.29 3.84
CA ALA A 666 -17.28 -29.87 2.83
C ALA A 666 -15.84 -29.96 3.38
N ALA A 667 -15.57 -29.45 4.57
CA ALA A 667 -14.26 -29.52 5.22
C ALA A 667 -13.81 -30.96 5.44
N LEU A 668 -14.72 -31.82 5.95
CA LEU A 668 -14.44 -33.25 6.17
C LEU A 668 -14.13 -33.98 4.85
N ARG A 669 -14.86 -33.70 3.78
CA ARG A 669 -14.64 -34.31 2.45
C ARG A 669 -13.31 -33.87 1.86
N ILE A 670 -13.00 -32.59 1.92
CA ILE A 670 -11.72 -32.05 1.45
C ILE A 670 -10.56 -32.67 2.22
N GLY A 671 -10.63 -32.75 3.55
CA GLY A 671 -9.62 -33.40 4.39
C GLY A 671 -9.36 -34.85 3.97
N LYS A 672 -10.42 -35.69 3.87
CA LYS A 672 -10.30 -37.08 3.43
C LYS A 672 -9.72 -37.24 2.02
N THR A 673 -10.07 -36.32 1.12
CA THR A 673 -9.56 -36.36 -0.26
C THR A 673 -8.09 -35.93 -0.31
N THR A 674 -7.70 -34.96 0.50
CA THR A 674 -6.31 -34.51 0.69
C THR A 674 -5.45 -35.66 1.22
N ASP A 675 -5.92 -36.37 2.26
CA ASP A 675 -5.19 -37.51 2.83
C ASP A 675 -5.01 -38.65 1.80
N ALA A 676 -6.05 -38.92 1.00
CA ALA A 676 -5.95 -39.94 -0.05
C ALA A 676 -4.99 -39.54 -1.18
N LEU A 677 -4.91 -38.27 -1.54
CA LEU A 677 -3.98 -37.75 -2.55
C LEU A 677 -2.54 -37.68 -2.05
N ALA A 678 -2.32 -37.53 -0.75
CA ALA A 678 -1.00 -37.28 -0.17
C ALA A 678 0.03 -38.40 -0.47
N ALA A 679 -0.42 -39.65 -0.58
CA ALA A 679 0.42 -40.81 -0.86
C ALA A 679 0.92 -40.86 -2.30
N SER A 680 0.07 -40.52 -3.30
CA SER A 680 0.34 -40.68 -4.72
C SER A 680 0.63 -39.34 -5.45
N ALA A 681 0.15 -38.22 -4.93
CA ALA A 681 0.30 -36.90 -5.52
C ALA A 681 0.40 -35.80 -4.45
N PRO A 682 1.49 -35.72 -3.68
CA PRO A 682 1.62 -34.82 -2.54
C PRO A 682 1.46 -33.33 -2.92
N ASN A 683 1.85 -32.92 -4.11
CA ASN A 683 1.66 -31.56 -4.58
C ASN A 683 0.16 -31.21 -4.78
N LEU A 684 -0.61 -32.13 -5.36
CA LEU A 684 -2.05 -31.94 -5.54
C LEU A 684 -2.79 -31.95 -4.19
N ALA A 685 -2.38 -32.82 -3.28
CA ALA A 685 -2.88 -32.85 -1.91
C ALA A 685 -2.62 -31.54 -1.19
N SER A 686 -1.42 -31.00 -1.33
CA SER A 686 -1.03 -29.74 -0.71
C SER A 686 -1.86 -28.57 -1.25
N ASN A 687 -2.05 -28.50 -2.57
CA ASN A 687 -2.85 -27.46 -3.22
C ASN A 687 -4.33 -27.51 -2.78
N LEU A 688 -4.88 -28.72 -2.68
CA LEU A 688 -6.24 -28.90 -2.23
C LEU A 688 -6.43 -28.56 -0.75
N SER A 689 -5.45 -28.94 0.09
CA SER A 689 -5.42 -28.59 1.52
C SER A 689 -5.36 -27.08 1.72
N GLU A 690 -4.44 -26.40 1.01
CA GLU A 690 -4.30 -24.94 1.04
C GLU A 690 -5.62 -24.24 0.70
N ALA A 691 -6.25 -24.63 -0.41
CA ALA A 691 -7.54 -24.07 -0.83
C ALA A 691 -8.68 -24.41 0.15
N GLY A 692 -8.57 -25.49 0.90
CA GLY A 692 -9.58 -25.92 1.86
C GLY A 692 -9.52 -25.26 3.23
N VAL A 693 -8.40 -24.63 3.61
CA VAL A 693 -8.20 -24.02 4.94
C VAL A 693 -9.30 -22.99 5.27
N PHE A 694 -9.74 -22.22 4.25
CA PHE A 694 -10.78 -21.20 4.45
C PHE A 694 -12.11 -21.77 4.96
N LEU A 695 -12.45 -23.03 4.64
CA LEU A 695 -13.71 -23.67 5.11
C LEU A 695 -13.73 -23.80 6.62
N SER A 696 -12.60 -24.21 7.24
CA SER A 696 -12.49 -24.32 8.69
C SER A 696 -12.54 -22.95 9.37
N ALA A 697 -11.83 -21.95 8.80
CA ALA A 697 -11.87 -20.59 9.32
C ALA A 697 -13.29 -19.99 9.23
N LEU A 698 -13.99 -20.22 8.12
CA LEU A 698 -15.36 -19.76 7.92
C LEU A 698 -16.33 -20.44 8.90
N LEU A 699 -16.14 -21.73 9.15
CA LEU A 699 -16.93 -22.51 10.11
C LEU A 699 -16.78 -21.96 11.54
N GLU A 700 -15.55 -21.74 11.99
CA GLU A 700 -15.26 -21.18 13.31
C GLU A 700 -15.83 -19.77 13.47
N SER A 701 -15.65 -18.92 12.44
CA SER A 701 -16.18 -17.56 12.43
C SER A 701 -17.71 -17.54 12.52
N LEU A 702 -18.37 -18.40 11.77
CA LEU A 702 -19.84 -18.48 11.77
C LEU A 702 -20.38 -18.98 13.11
N LYS A 703 -19.73 -19.97 13.71
CA LYS A 703 -20.08 -20.45 15.07
C LYS A 703 -19.99 -19.31 16.09
N LEU A 704 -18.85 -18.60 16.12
CA LEU A 704 -18.64 -17.47 17.04
C LEU A 704 -19.75 -16.42 16.94
N ILE A 705 -20.08 -15.99 15.72
CA ILE A 705 -21.04 -14.89 15.52
C ILE A 705 -22.48 -15.34 15.80
N CYS A 706 -22.86 -16.55 15.38
CA CYS A 706 -24.22 -17.08 15.59
C CYS A 706 -24.49 -17.40 17.05
N GLU A 707 -23.55 -18.04 17.74
CA GLU A 707 -23.69 -18.32 19.17
C GLU A 707 -23.73 -17.02 19.98
N GLY A 708 -22.83 -16.05 19.69
CA GLY A 708 -22.82 -14.72 20.29
C GLY A 708 -22.69 -14.70 21.81
N THR A 709 -22.15 -15.77 22.40
CA THR A 709 -22.05 -15.94 23.86
C THR A 709 -20.81 -15.31 24.46
N ASP A 710 -19.78 -15.09 23.64
CA ASP A 710 -18.54 -14.47 24.09
C ASP A 710 -18.71 -12.94 24.23
N LYS A 711 -18.85 -12.50 25.48
CA LYS A 711 -19.04 -11.09 25.83
C LYS A 711 -17.78 -10.23 25.62
N SER A 712 -16.64 -10.81 25.27
CA SER A 712 -15.46 -10.02 24.89
C SER A 712 -15.57 -9.42 23.48
N TYR A 713 -16.61 -9.80 22.71
CA TYR A 713 -16.87 -9.29 21.37
C TYR A 713 -18.09 -8.38 21.30
N VAL A 714 -18.05 -7.49 20.32
CA VAL A 714 -19.20 -6.72 19.82
C VAL A 714 -19.59 -7.34 18.47
N TYR A 715 -20.87 -7.72 18.36
CA TYR A 715 -21.41 -8.36 17.17
C TYR A 715 -22.18 -7.36 16.32
N SER A 716 -21.95 -7.38 15.01
CA SER A 716 -22.62 -6.48 14.09
C SER A 716 -22.78 -7.07 12.69
N ALA A 717 -23.67 -6.45 11.90
CA ALA A 717 -23.80 -6.72 10.47
C ALA A 717 -23.58 -5.42 9.68
N LYS A 718 -22.77 -5.51 8.60
CA LYS A 718 -22.67 -4.49 7.56
C LYS A 718 -23.67 -4.86 6.47
N LEU A 719 -24.57 -3.95 6.15
CA LEU A 719 -25.72 -4.18 5.28
C LEU A 719 -25.80 -3.12 4.18
N THR A 720 -26.53 -3.39 3.10
CA THR A 720 -26.79 -2.44 2.03
C THR A 720 -28.29 -2.25 1.80
N ARG A 721 -28.70 -1.04 1.40
CA ARG A 721 -30.08 -0.76 0.95
C ARG A 721 -30.29 -1.02 -0.54
N LEU A 722 -29.24 -1.10 -1.32
CA LEU A 722 -29.33 -1.20 -2.77
C LEU A 722 -29.42 -2.66 -3.18
N LYS A 723 -30.52 -3.06 -3.81
CA LYS A 723 -30.67 -4.42 -4.35
C LYS A 723 -29.56 -4.83 -5.32
N ARG A 724 -28.97 -3.89 -6.05
CA ARG A 724 -27.83 -4.15 -6.95
C ARG A 724 -26.54 -4.49 -6.21
N ASP A 725 -26.43 -4.11 -4.94
CA ASP A 725 -25.26 -4.31 -4.11
C ASP A 725 -25.46 -5.49 -3.13
N ILE A 726 -26.52 -6.31 -3.32
CA ILE A 726 -26.67 -7.57 -2.60
C ILE A 726 -25.44 -8.44 -2.88
N GLY A 727 -24.81 -8.92 -1.81
CA GLY A 727 -23.51 -9.61 -1.85
C GLY A 727 -22.35 -8.76 -1.40
N SER A 728 -22.62 -7.56 -0.84
CA SER A 728 -21.65 -6.74 -0.10
C SER A 728 -21.83 -6.84 1.43
N GLU A 729 -22.77 -7.65 1.90
CA GLU A 729 -23.05 -7.88 3.30
C GLU A 729 -21.87 -8.54 4.00
N ALA A 730 -21.74 -8.23 5.31
CA ALA A 730 -20.80 -8.93 6.18
C ALA A 730 -21.34 -9.06 7.61
N LEU A 731 -21.04 -10.17 8.23
CA LEU A 731 -21.17 -10.37 9.67
C LEU A 731 -19.83 -10.16 10.34
N VAL A 732 -19.82 -9.42 11.45
CA VAL A 732 -18.58 -8.98 12.10
C VAL A 732 -18.64 -9.22 13.61
N ALA A 733 -17.54 -9.73 14.17
CA ALA A 733 -17.29 -9.74 15.61
C ALA A 733 -15.98 -9.02 15.90
N GLU A 734 -16.04 -7.94 16.67
CA GLU A 734 -14.88 -7.11 17.05
C GLU A 734 -14.63 -7.20 18.55
N LYS A 735 -13.35 -7.22 18.96
CA LYS A 735 -13.01 -7.19 20.38
C LYS A 735 -13.48 -5.87 21.02
N LEU A 736 -14.18 -5.97 22.14
CA LEU A 736 -14.68 -4.81 22.88
C LEU A 736 -13.54 -4.06 23.59
N ASP A 737 -12.67 -4.79 24.27
CA ASP A 737 -11.59 -4.26 25.12
C ASP A 737 -10.23 -4.78 24.64
N ILE A 738 -9.52 -3.96 23.88
CA ILE A 738 -8.19 -4.27 23.36
C ILE A 738 -7.14 -4.24 24.46
N GLY A 739 -7.23 -3.29 25.38
CA GLY A 739 -6.28 -3.14 26.49
C GLY A 739 -6.22 -4.39 27.36
N ALA A 740 -7.37 -5.02 27.63
CA ALA A 740 -7.42 -6.28 28.38
C ALA A 740 -6.68 -7.42 27.64
N GLU A 741 -6.86 -7.54 26.34
CA GLU A 741 -6.16 -8.56 25.53
C GLU A 741 -4.64 -8.31 25.48
N LEU A 742 -4.20 -7.04 25.32
CA LEU A 742 -2.78 -6.67 25.34
C LEU A 742 -2.14 -6.92 26.70
N ALA A 743 -2.81 -6.56 27.78
CA ALA A 743 -2.34 -6.79 29.15
C ALA A 743 -2.20 -8.27 29.47
N GLN A 744 -3.01 -9.13 28.88
CA GLN A 744 -2.96 -10.57 29.11
C GLN A 744 -1.93 -11.27 28.21
N LYS A 745 -1.83 -10.89 26.92
CA LYS A 745 -1.12 -11.68 25.90
C LYS A 745 0.24 -11.13 25.49
N TRP A 746 0.45 -9.82 25.63
CA TRP A 746 1.64 -9.19 25.05
C TRP A 746 2.51 -8.44 26.06
N LEU A 747 1.95 -7.56 26.89
CA LEU A 747 2.74 -6.80 27.85
C LEU A 747 3.56 -7.67 28.79
N PRO A 748 3.04 -8.82 29.30
CA PRO A 748 3.83 -9.71 30.15
C PRO A 748 5.07 -10.33 29.46
N GLU A 749 5.05 -10.41 28.13
CA GLU A 749 6.13 -10.97 27.33
C GLU A 749 7.18 -9.91 26.94
N THR A 750 7.03 -8.65 27.40
CA THR A 750 7.91 -7.52 27.07
C THR A 750 8.60 -6.99 28.32
N HIS A 751 9.86 -6.57 28.16
CA HIS A 751 10.62 -5.89 29.22
C HIS A 751 10.39 -4.39 29.18
N SER A 752 10.37 -3.79 27.96
CA SER A 752 10.04 -2.39 27.80
C SER A 752 9.24 -2.16 26.52
N VAL A 753 8.26 -1.29 26.62
CA VAL A 753 7.53 -0.76 25.46
C VAL A 753 7.51 0.75 25.55
N VAL A 754 8.00 1.41 24.50
CA VAL A 754 7.93 2.86 24.36
C VAL A 754 6.82 3.18 23.37
N PHE A 755 5.68 3.64 23.86
CA PHE A 755 4.61 4.19 23.04
C PHE A 755 4.90 5.67 22.76
N THR A 756 5.03 6.03 21.49
CA THR A 756 5.29 7.41 21.11
C THR A 756 4.37 7.89 19.98
N SER A 757 3.89 9.12 20.11
CA SER A 757 3.13 9.82 19.08
C SER A 757 3.12 11.32 19.35
N ALA A 758 2.75 12.11 18.35
CA ALA A 758 2.50 13.54 18.55
C ALA A 758 1.20 13.82 19.34
N THR A 759 0.33 12.83 19.48
CA THR A 759 -1.03 12.99 20.03
C THR A 759 -1.44 11.71 20.76
N ILE A 760 -1.26 11.68 22.07
CA ILE A 760 -1.65 10.55 22.95
C ILE A 760 -2.56 11.06 24.06
N ALA A 761 -2.20 12.18 24.69
CA ALA A 761 -2.88 12.72 25.84
C ALA A 761 -4.06 13.64 25.47
N VAL A 762 -5.04 13.69 26.33
CA VAL A 762 -6.14 14.66 26.34
C VAL A 762 -5.83 15.76 27.39
N GLY A 763 -5.35 16.90 26.93
CA GLY A 763 -4.65 17.83 27.80
C GLY A 763 -3.36 17.19 28.33
N ASP A 764 -3.28 17.02 29.64
CA ASP A 764 -2.15 16.36 30.32
C ASP A 764 -2.52 14.94 30.83
N ASP A 765 -3.70 14.42 30.48
CA ASP A 765 -4.23 13.14 30.95
C ASP A 765 -3.99 12.01 29.92
N PHE A 766 -3.25 11.00 30.31
CA PHE A 766 -2.92 9.79 29.53
C PHE A 766 -3.85 8.60 29.82
N SER A 767 -4.74 8.71 30.80
CA SER A 767 -5.55 7.57 31.29
C SER A 767 -6.38 6.88 30.20
N HIS A 768 -6.85 7.63 29.19
CA HIS A 768 -7.54 7.04 28.04
C HIS A 768 -6.61 6.10 27.27
N PHE A 769 -5.38 6.52 26.99
CA PHE A 769 -4.41 5.72 26.25
C PHE A 769 -3.90 4.54 27.07
N GLU A 770 -3.58 4.75 28.35
CA GLU A 770 -3.18 3.68 29.30
C GLU A 770 -4.23 2.56 29.31
N HIS A 771 -5.50 2.93 29.31
CA HIS A 771 -6.61 1.99 29.23
C HIS A 771 -6.68 1.27 27.88
N ALA A 772 -6.51 2.01 26.77
CA ALA A 772 -6.58 1.48 25.42
C ALA A 772 -5.48 0.45 25.13
N VAL A 773 -4.28 0.60 25.72
CA VAL A 773 -3.15 -0.33 25.56
C VAL A 773 -2.96 -1.29 26.72
N GLY A 774 -3.75 -1.15 27.80
CA GLY A 774 -3.78 -2.10 28.92
C GLY A 774 -2.75 -1.86 30.02
N LEU A 775 -2.06 -0.72 30.05
CA LEU A 775 -1.08 -0.39 31.09
C LEU A 775 -1.72 -0.21 32.48
N ASP A 776 -2.99 0.18 32.52
CA ASP A 776 -3.80 0.31 33.76
C ASP A 776 -4.34 -1.03 34.30
N ARG A 777 -4.11 -2.16 33.57
CA ARG A 777 -4.72 -3.47 33.86
C ARG A 777 -3.85 -4.41 34.68
N GLY A 778 -2.59 -4.08 34.92
CA GLY A 778 -1.63 -4.92 35.60
C GLY A 778 -0.64 -4.13 36.45
N ALA A 779 0.31 -4.85 37.06
CA ALA A 779 1.40 -4.25 37.84
C ALA A 779 2.57 -3.83 36.90
N PHE A 780 2.24 -3.20 35.76
CA PHE A 780 3.23 -2.72 34.81
C PHE A 780 3.83 -1.40 35.28
N GLU A 781 5.15 -1.36 35.48
CA GLU A 781 5.82 -0.09 35.77
C GLU A 781 5.87 0.76 34.50
N HIS A 782 5.19 1.92 34.51
CA HIS A 782 5.14 2.83 33.39
C HIS A 782 5.26 4.28 33.81
N LYS A 783 5.57 5.15 32.85
CA LYS A 783 5.66 6.60 33.06
C LYS A 783 5.24 7.33 31.81
N SER A 784 4.28 8.26 31.98
CA SER A 784 3.75 9.10 30.93
C SER A 784 4.42 10.47 30.96
N LEU A 785 4.79 10.99 29.79
CA LEU A 785 5.47 12.29 29.67
C LEU A 785 4.99 13.04 28.44
N HIS A 786 4.76 14.33 28.64
CA HIS A 786 4.57 15.27 27.56
C HIS A 786 5.91 15.99 27.27
N LEU A 787 6.37 15.92 26.03
CA LEU A 787 7.55 16.61 25.53
C LEU A 787 7.10 17.75 24.63
N GLU A 788 7.46 18.96 24.96
CA GLU A 788 7.08 20.15 24.20
C GLU A 788 7.59 20.07 22.76
N SER A 789 6.86 20.69 21.84
CA SER A 789 7.30 20.80 20.45
C SER A 789 8.42 21.80 20.31
N SER A 790 9.33 21.55 19.37
CA SER A 790 10.35 22.53 18.97
C SER A 790 9.81 23.68 18.11
N PHE A 791 8.53 23.64 17.74
CA PHE A 791 7.89 24.66 16.92
C PHE A 791 7.17 25.71 17.77
N ASP A 792 7.29 26.97 17.37
CA ASP A 792 6.61 28.11 17.99
C ASP A 792 5.16 28.21 17.51
N TYR A 793 4.28 27.35 18.06
CA TYR A 793 2.86 27.38 17.72
C TYR A 793 2.13 28.67 18.14
N GLU A 794 2.61 29.38 19.16
CA GLU A 794 1.96 30.59 19.64
C GLU A 794 2.01 31.70 18.60
N ASN A 795 3.13 31.82 17.91
CA ASN A 795 3.35 32.86 16.89
C ASN A 795 3.05 32.36 15.46
N HIS A 796 3.06 31.05 15.22
CA HIS A 796 2.93 30.49 13.87
C HIS A 796 1.55 29.92 13.54
N MET A 797 0.68 29.73 14.55
CA MET A 797 -0.66 29.17 14.35
C MET A 797 -1.74 30.12 14.88
N GLY A 798 -2.53 30.72 13.98
CA GLY A 798 -3.76 31.43 14.36
C GLY A 798 -4.90 30.45 14.63
N VAL A 799 -5.57 30.55 15.78
CA VAL A 799 -6.71 29.67 16.12
C VAL A 799 -7.97 30.50 16.31
N PHE A 800 -8.97 30.27 15.45
CA PHE A 800 -10.26 30.96 15.48
C PHE A 800 -11.41 30.00 15.74
N VAL A 801 -12.24 30.28 16.71
CA VAL A 801 -13.40 29.49 17.09
C VAL A 801 -14.67 30.27 16.79
N ALA A 802 -15.49 29.75 15.89
CA ALA A 802 -16.78 30.37 15.55
C ALA A 802 -17.77 30.21 16.73
N GLU A 803 -18.14 31.29 17.38
CA GLU A 803 -18.97 31.23 18.61
C GLU A 803 -20.46 31.19 18.31
N ASP A 804 -20.90 31.68 17.16
CA ASP A 804 -22.32 31.85 16.76
C ASP A 804 -22.79 30.90 15.65
N MET A 805 -22.00 29.86 15.34
CA MET A 805 -22.44 28.81 14.41
C MET A 805 -23.67 28.09 14.94
N PRO A 806 -24.69 27.86 14.10
CA PRO A 806 -25.81 26.98 14.47
C PRO A 806 -25.28 25.58 14.86
N ALA A 807 -26.03 24.88 15.71
CA ALA A 807 -25.65 23.50 16.01
C ALA A 807 -25.71 22.62 14.77
N PRO A 808 -24.84 21.59 14.62
CA PRO A 808 -24.83 20.73 13.43
C PRO A 808 -26.13 20.01 13.09
N THR A 809 -27.08 20.00 14.03
CA THR A 809 -28.45 19.46 13.87
C THR A 809 -29.49 20.51 13.47
N ASP A 810 -29.14 21.78 13.50
CA ASP A 810 -30.07 22.87 13.24
C ASP A 810 -30.28 23.08 11.72
N PRO A 811 -31.50 23.45 11.27
CA PRO A 811 -31.81 23.61 9.85
C PRO A 811 -30.93 24.64 9.11
N GLY A 812 -30.43 25.68 9.77
CA GLY A 812 -29.58 26.72 9.17
C GLY A 812 -28.07 26.44 9.21
N TYR A 813 -27.67 25.27 9.65
CA TYR A 813 -26.24 24.96 9.82
C TYR A 813 -25.45 24.95 8.49
N LEU A 814 -25.97 24.27 7.47
CA LEU A 814 -25.28 24.16 6.17
C LEU A 814 -25.17 25.53 5.47
N ASP A 815 -26.21 26.36 5.53
CA ASP A 815 -26.20 27.70 4.93
C ASP A 815 -25.16 28.61 5.64
N ALA A 816 -25.08 28.54 6.96
CA ALA A 816 -24.09 29.29 7.73
C ALA A 816 -22.66 28.80 7.44
N LEU A 817 -22.51 27.48 7.31
CA LEU A 817 -21.21 26.86 7.00
C LEU A 817 -20.76 27.17 5.58
N GLU A 818 -21.68 27.17 4.59
CA GLU A 818 -21.37 27.53 3.20
C GLU A 818 -20.79 28.94 3.14
N LYS A 819 -21.47 29.90 3.82
CA LYS A 819 -21.01 31.27 3.85
C LYS A 819 -19.65 31.41 4.52
N LEU A 820 -19.45 30.77 5.68
CA LEU A 820 -18.17 30.79 6.38
C LEU A 820 -17.02 30.22 5.53
N LEU A 821 -17.26 29.06 4.89
CA LEU A 821 -16.25 28.41 4.03
C LEU A 821 -15.92 29.31 2.82
N TYR A 822 -16.92 29.91 2.18
CA TYR A 822 -16.68 30.84 1.07
C TYR A 822 -15.79 32.01 1.50
N ASP A 823 -16.16 32.70 2.60
CA ASP A 823 -15.42 33.85 3.12
C ASP A 823 -13.98 33.47 3.50
N VAL A 824 -13.76 32.31 4.13
CA VAL A 824 -12.42 31.79 4.50
C VAL A 824 -11.60 31.47 3.26
N HIS A 825 -12.16 30.77 2.26
CA HIS A 825 -11.44 30.39 1.05
C HIS A 825 -11.02 31.61 0.22
N VAL A 826 -11.90 32.60 0.09
CA VAL A 826 -11.58 33.85 -0.60
C VAL A 826 -10.50 34.62 0.15
N GLN A 827 -10.58 34.74 1.46
CA GLN A 827 -9.60 35.44 2.28
C GLN A 827 -8.23 34.76 2.27
N MET A 828 -8.17 33.44 2.25
CA MET A 828 -6.92 32.69 2.20
C MET A 828 -6.29 32.69 0.80
N GLY A 829 -7.08 32.88 -0.24
CA GLY A 829 -6.61 32.79 -1.62
C GLY A 829 -6.24 31.36 -2.04
N GLY A 830 -6.89 30.34 -1.46
CA GLY A 830 -6.61 28.92 -1.67
C GLY A 830 -5.75 28.29 -0.54
N SER A 831 -5.21 27.10 -0.77
CA SER A 831 -4.42 26.32 0.20
C SER A 831 -5.17 26.01 1.50
N VAL A 832 -6.48 25.73 1.38
CA VAL A 832 -7.38 25.41 2.52
C VAL A 832 -7.75 23.94 2.49
N LEU A 833 -7.57 23.25 3.61
CA LEU A 833 -8.05 21.89 3.84
C LEU A 833 -9.26 21.93 4.76
N THR A 834 -10.44 21.57 4.24
CA THR A 834 -11.65 21.43 5.05
C THR A 834 -11.93 19.96 5.35
N LEU A 835 -11.95 19.62 6.64
CA LEU A 835 -12.06 18.24 7.13
C LEU A 835 -13.48 17.91 7.59
N PHE A 836 -14.22 17.23 6.76
CA PHE A 836 -15.59 16.82 7.02
C PHE A 836 -15.69 15.50 7.80
N THR A 837 -16.73 15.37 8.59
CA THR A 837 -17.07 14.13 9.32
C THR A 837 -18.05 13.25 8.55
N ASN A 838 -18.76 13.79 7.55
CA ASN A 838 -19.65 13.02 6.68
C ASN A 838 -19.56 13.47 5.22
N ARG A 839 -19.82 12.54 4.34
CA ARG A 839 -19.69 12.74 2.88
C ARG A 839 -20.80 13.60 2.30
N ARG A 840 -22.01 13.49 2.81
CA ARG A 840 -23.17 14.23 2.28
C ARG A 840 -22.98 15.73 2.40
N ASP A 841 -22.59 16.21 3.58
CA ASP A 841 -22.37 17.64 3.80
C ASP A 841 -21.20 18.13 2.94
N MET A 842 -20.15 17.31 2.80
CA MET A 842 -19.00 17.61 1.95
C MET A 842 -19.40 17.75 0.47
N GLU A 843 -20.15 16.79 -0.08
CA GLU A 843 -20.59 16.80 -1.49
C GLU A 843 -21.55 17.97 -1.78
N LEU A 844 -22.53 18.24 -0.89
CA LEU A 844 -23.46 19.36 -1.03
C LEU A 844 -22.74 20.73 -1.03
N LEU A 845 -21.82 20.92 -0.10
CA LEU A 845 -21.07 22.18 0.00
C LEU A 845 -20.05 22.32 -1.13
N PHE A 846 -19.49 21.22 -1.64
CA PHE A 846 -18.63 21.25 -2.82
C PHE A 846 -19.41 21.73 -4.06
N GLU A 847 -20.59 21.15 -4.33
CA GLU A 847 -21.44 21.53 -5.46
C GLU A 847 -21.86 23.01 -5.40
N ALA A 848 -22.07 23.57 -4.19
CA ALA A 848 -22.44 24.96 -3.99
C ALA A 848 -21.26 25.93 -4.13
N LEU A 849 -20.06 25.54 -3.67
CA LEU A 849 -18.92 26.46 -3.53
C LEU A 849 -17.94 26.40 -4.71
N GLU A 850 -17.76 25.26 -5.38
CA GLU A 850 -16.80 25.10 -6.47
C GLU A 850 -17.03 26.13 -7.60
N PRO A 851 -18.26 26.32 -8.14
CA PRO A 851 -18.48 27.31 -9.20
C PRO A 851 -18.19 28.75 -8.75
N ARG A 852 -18.58 29.09 -7.52
CA ARG A 852 -18.42 30.44 -6.96
C ARG A 852 -16.95 30.78 -6.68
N LEU A 853 -16.16 29.80 -6.20
CA LEU A 853 -14.73 29.98 -5.98
C LEU A 853 -13.96 30.05 -7.29
N SER A 854 -14.37 29.27 -8.30
CA SER A 854 -13.81 29.33 -9.66
C SER A 854 -13.96 30.70 -10.30
N GLU A 855 -15.08 31.43 -10.05
CA GLU A 855 -15.26 32.83 -10.49
C GLU A 855 -14.20 33.78 -9.91
N HIS A 856 -13.61 33.43 -8.77
CA HIS A 856 -12.49 34.14 -8.12
C HIS A 856 -11.11 33.60 -8.51
N GLY A 857 -11.03 32.68 -9.46
CA GLY A 857 -9.77 32.02 -9.85
C GLY A 857 -9.20 31.07 -8.78
N LEU A 858 -10.06 30.59 -7.87
CA LEU A 858 -9.70 29.66 -6.81
C LEU A 858 -10.14 28.23 -7.15
N ASN A 859 -9.22 27.30 -7.14
CA ASN A 859 -9.49 25.88 -7.42
C ASN A 859 -9.89 25.15 -6.14
N LEU A 860 -11.01 24.42 -6.20
CA LEU A 860 -11.47 23.53 -5.13
C LEU A 860 -11.53 22.08 -5.63
N ALA A 861 -10.91 21.17 -4.92
CA ALA A 861 -11.01 19.73 -5.15
C ALA A 861 -11.85 19.07 -4.06
N CYS A 862 -12.47 17.93 -4.39
CA CYS A 862 -13.23 17.12 -3.46
C CYS A 862 -12.78 15.66 -3.50
N GLN A 863 -12.81 14.99 -2.36
CA GLN A 863 -12.56 13.55 -2.26
C GLN A 863 -13.75 12.76 -2.82
N GLU A 864 -13.76 12.48 -4.13
CA GLU A 864 -14.80 11.71 -4.80
C GLU A 864 -14.76 10.21 -4.42
N ARG A 865 -15.88 9.51 -4.61
CA ARG A 865 -16.01 8.06 -4.40
C ARG A 865 -15.13 7.24 -5.34
N SER A 866 -14.91 7.74 -6.56
CA SER A 866 -14.16 7.07 -7.63
C SER A 866 -12.64 7.34 -7.58
N SER A 867 -12.21 8.39 -6.87
CA SER A 867 -10.81 8.77 -6.78
C SER A 867 -10.12 8.14 -5.57
N SER A 868 -8.91 7.59 -5.78
CA SER A 868 -8.10 7.12 -4.65
C SER A 868 -7.61 8.32 -3.82
N ALA A 869 -7.59 8.16 -2.50
CA ALA A 869 -7.05 9.19 -1.59
C ALA A 869 -5.60 9.59 -1.96
N ARG A 870 -4.82 8.66 -2.50
CA ARG A 870 -3.46 8.91 -3.01
C ARG A 870 -3.45 9.91 -4.17
N ARG A 871 -4.32 9.73 -5.17
CA ARG A 871 -4.38 10.62 -6.33
C ARG A 871 -4.82 12.04 -5.96
N VAL A 872 -5.81 12.14 -5.06
CA VAL A 872 -6.28 13.44 -4.55
C VAL A 872 -5.16 14.16 -3.78
N ARG A 873 -4.39 13.38 -3.00
CA ARG A 873 -3.22 13.90 -2.29
C ARG A 873 -2.12 14.38 -3.24
N GLU A 874 -1.76 13.57 -4.23
CA GLU A 874 -0.75 13.93 -5.24
C GLU A 874 -1.15 15.21 -5.98
N LYS A 875 -2.44 15.36 -6.34
CA LYS A 875 -2.96 16.58 -6.97
C LYS A 875 -2.83 17.79 -6.04
N PHE A 876 -3.25 17.66 -4.76
CA PHE A 876 -3.16 18.76 -3.79
C PHE A 876 -1.72 19.21 -3.53
N LEU A 877 -0.76 18.28 -3.55
CA LEU A 877 0.67 18.60 -3.36
C LEU A 877 1.32 19.21 -4.62
N ALA A 878 0.81 18.90 -5.79
CA ALA A 878 1.37 19.38 -7.07
C ALA A 878 0.86 20.77 -7.45
N GLU A 879 -0.40 21.10 -7.13
CA GLU A 879 -1.04 22.35 -7.52
C GLU A 879 -0.98 23.37 -6.37
N LYS A 880 -0.30 24.48 -6.61
CA LYS A 880 -0.27 25.61 -5.67
C LYS A 880 -1.67 26.24 -5.57
N ASN A 881 -2.03 26.69 -4.36
CA ASN A 881 -3.30 27.35 -4.06
C ASN A 881 -4.57 26.49 -4.29
N LEU A 882 -4.42 25.20 -4.52
CA LEU A 882 -5.57 24.28 -4.54
C LEU A 882 -6.15 24.16 -3.14
N SER A 883 -7.46 24.25 -2.99
CA SER A 883 -8.18 23.91 -1.76
C SER A 883 -8.77 22.51 -1.86
N LEU A 884 -8.96 21.83 -0.72
CA LEU A 884 -9.41 20.44 -0.69
C LEU A 884 -10.51 20.23 0.35
N PHE A 885 -11.63 19.64 -0.08
CA PHE A 885 -12.64 19.06 0.82
C PHE A 885 -12.37 17.56 1.00
N ALA A 886 -12.16 17.11 2.23
CA ALA A 886 -11.75 15.75 2.53
C ALA A 886 -12.45 15.16 3.77
N LEU A 887 -12.48 13.82 3.83
CA LEU A 887 -13.04 13.04 4.92
C LEU A 887 -11.94 12.51 5.87
N LYS A 888 -12.34 11.70 6.84
CA LYS A 888 -11.50 11.13 7.92
C LYS A 888 -10.15 10.56 7.43
N SER A 889 -10.06 10.01 6.22
CA SER A 889 -8.80 9.50 5.65
C SER A 889 -7.71 10.57 5.44
N PHE A 890 -8.07 11.85 5.50
CA PHE A 890 -7.16 12.99 5.42
C PHE A 890 -6.88 13.64 6.80
N TRP A 891 -7.57 13.21 7.86
CA TRP A 891 -7.29 13.66 9.22
C TRP A 891 -5.93 13.15 9.71
N GLU A 892 -5.46 12.02 9.16
CA GLU A 892 -4.20 11.38 9.50
C GLU A 892 -3.33 11.11 8.25
N GLY A 893 -2.02 11.04 8.43
CA GLY A 893 -1.08 10.56 7.39
C GLY A 893 -0.93 11.44 6.15
N PHE A 894 -1.35 12.70 6.20
CA PHE A 894 -1.20 13.68 5.12
C PHE A 894 -0.14 14.72 5.51
N ASP A 895 0.90 14.85 4.72
CA ASP A 895 1.99 15.81 4.92
C ASP A 895 2.00 16.81 3.77
N ALA A 896 1.79 18.09 4.07
CA ALA A 896 1.83 19.19 3.13
C ALA A 896 2.53 20.36 3.82
N ALA A 897 3.79 20.56 3.48
CA ALA A 897 4.62 21.60 4.07
C ALA A 897 4.51 22.92 3.31
N GLY A 898 4.79 24.01 3.99
CA GLY A 898 4.87 25.36 3.44
C GLY A 898 3.55 25.89 2.87
N ASP A 899 3.62 26.61 1.77
CA ASP A 899 2.47 27.29 1.14
C ASP A 899 1.37 26.37 0.62
N THR A 900 1.60 25.07 0.55
CA THR A 900 0.60 24.11 0.08
C THR A 900 -0.59 24.00 1.03
N LEU A 901 -0.38 24.10 2.34
CA LEU A 901 -1.43 24.06 3.36
C LEU A 901 -1.28 25.22 4.34
N ARG A 902 -2.12 26.25 4.17
CA ARG A 902 -2.09 27.46 5.02
C ARG A 902 -3.29 27.59 5.95
N CYS A 903 -4.35 26.84 5.70
CA CYS A 903 -5.53 26.85 6.56
C CYS A 903 -6.15 25.45 6.70
N VAL A 904 -6.52 25.10 7.92
CA VAL A 904 -7.36 23.92 8.21
C VAL A 904 -8.67 24.38 8.78
N VAL A 905 -9.78 23.93 8.21
CA VAL A 905 -11.13 24.17 8.71
C VAL A 905 -11.73 22.86 9.21
N ILE A 906 -12.24 22.87 10.45
CA ILE A 906 -12.97 21.76 11.04
C ILE A 906 -14.43 22.20 11.24
N PRO A 907 -15.35 21.85 10.32
CA PRO A 907 -16.75 22.24 10.38
C PRO A 907 -17.49 21.67 11.59
N LYS A 908 -17.15 20.41 11.94
CA LYS A 908 -17.85 19.67 12.99
C LYS A 908 -16.87 18.80 13.75
N LEU A 909 -16.98 18.75 15.08
CA LEU A 909 -16.15 17.89 15.92
C LEU A 909 -16.29 16.40 15.53
N PRO A 910 -15.17 15.66 15.46
CA PRO A 910 -15.11 14.31 14.87
C PRO A 910 -15.55 13.20 15.83
N PHE A 911 -16.69 13.37 16.49
CA PHE A 911 -17.29 12.31 17.30
C PHE A 911 -17.67 11.12 16.43
N ALA A 912 -17.46 9.92 16.94
CA ALA A 912 -18.00 8.69 16.35
C ALA A 912 -19.54 8.76 16.27
N SER A 913 -20.12 8.05 15.29
CA SER A 913 -21.59 8.01 15.18
C SER A 913 -22.19 7.28 16.39
N PRO A 914 -23.25 7.83 17.01
CA PRO A 914 -23.97 7.12 18.07
C PRO A 914 -24.57 5.79 17.62
N ASN A 915 -24.64 5.56 16.29
CA ASN A 915 -25.16 4.33 15.71
C ASN A 915 -24.08 3.27 15.43
N GLU A 916 -22.80 3.59 15.65
CA GLU A 916 -21.73 2.59 15.54
C GLU A 916 -21.90 1.48 16.58
N PRO A 917 -21.82 0.19 16.17
CA PRO A 917 -22.03 -0.95 17.07
C PRO A 917 -21.14 -0.92 18.31
N LEU A 918 -19.87 -0.54 18.16
CA LEU A 918 -18.91 -0.43 19.26
C LEU A 918 -19.31 0.65 20.27
N VAL A 919 -19.77 1.79 19.78
CA VAL A 919 -20.22 2.92 20.65
C VAL A 919 -21.44 2.48 21.45
N LYS A 920 -22.45 1.87 20.79
CA LYS A 920 -23.65 1.36 21.44
C LYS A 920 -23.35 0.30 22.49
N GLU A 921 -22.48 -0.64 22.18
CA GLU A 921 -22.08 -1.72 23.10
C GLU A 921 -21.37 -1.14 24.34
N ARG A 922 -20.44 -0.18 24.15
CA ARG A 922 -19.75 0.51 25.25
C ARG A 922 -20.74 1.27 26.13
N GLU A 923 -21.66 2.02 25.53
CA GLU A 923 -22.70 2.78 26.25
C GLU A 923 -23.69 1.87 26.99
N ALA A 924 -24.04 0.71 26.45
CA ALA A 924 -24.90 -0.26 27.10
C ALA A 924 -24.23 -0.93 28.33
N ARG A 925 -22.90 -1.00 28.36
CA ARG A 925 -22.15 -1.64 29.45
C ARG A 925 -21.62 -0.69 30.51
N GLU A 926 -21.40 0.58 30.16
CA GLU A 926 -20.76 1.55 31.04
C GLU A 926 -21.43 2.94 30.96
N ASP A 927 -21.98 3.42 32.10
CA ASP A 927 -22.66 4.71 32.18
C ASP A 927 -21.82 5.92 31.74
N ARG A 928 -20.50 5.82 31.81
CA ARG A 928 -19.56 6.88 31.43
C ARG A 928 -18.79 6.61 30.16
N ALA A 929 -19.24 5.66 29.32
CA ALA A 929 -18.56 5.26 28.10
C ALA A 929 -18.26 6.43 27.16
N TRP A 930 -19.20 7.37 26.99
CA TRP A 930 -19.00 8.55 26.17
C TRP A 930 -17.79 9.40 26.64
N TRP A 931 -17.65 9.60 27.95
CA TRP A 931 -16.54 10.37 28.56
C TRP A 931 -15.21 9.62 28.47
N ARG A 932 -15.24 8.30 28.53
CA ARG A 932 -14.06 7.45 28.58
C ARG A 932 -13.50 7.16 27.18
N TYR A 933 -14.35 7.07 26.16
CA TYR A 933 -13.98 6.66 24.81
C TYR A 933 -14.26 7.75 23.78
N SER A 934 -15.51 8.11 23.54
CA SER A 934 -15.91 8.97 22.41
C SER A 934 -15.34 10.39 22.51
N LEU A 935 -15.31 10.98 23.70
CA LEU A 935 -14.77 12.32 23.89
C LEU A 935 -13.24 12.37 23.72
N PRO A 936 -12.43 11.52 24.36
CA PRO A 936 -10.98 11.47 24.15
C PRO A 936 -10.59 11.22 22.69
N GLU A 937 -11.23 10.26 22.01
CA GLU A 937 -11.01 9.96 20.61
C GLU A 937 -11.23 11.19 19.71
N ALA A 938 -12.32 11.93 19.95
CA ALA A 938 -12.63 13.16 19.20
C ALA A 938 -11.63 14.29 19.48
N VAL A 939 -11.17 14.45 20.73
CA VAL A 939 -10.13 15.43 21.10
C VAL A 939 -8.81 15.12 20.40
N ILE A 940 -8.36 13.85 20.45
CA ILE A 940 -7.12 13.41 19.80
C ILE A 940 -7.20 13.63 18.28
N ALA A 941 -8.31 13.27 17.64
CA ALA A 941 -8.50 13.50 16.21
C ALA A 941 -8.43 15.00 15.85
N THR A 942 -9.04 15.86 16.64
CA THR A 942 -8.99 17.33 16.45
C THR A 942 -7.55 17.85 16.60
N LYS A 943 -6.82 17.38 17.61
CA LYS A 943 -5.42 17.71 17.85
C LYS A 943 -4.52 17.28 16.68
N GLN A 944 -4.78 16.10 16.12
CA GLN A 944 -4.08 15.59 14.92
C GLN A 944 -4.31 16.47 13.69
N ALA A 945 -5.57 16.88 13.48
CA ALA A 945 -5.90 17.76 12.36
C ALA A 945 -5.22 19.14 12.51
N ALA A 946 -5.20 19.71 13.70
CA ALA A 946 -4.51 20.97 14.01
C ALA A 946 -2.99 20.88 13.77
N GLY A 947 -2.38 19.77 14.20
CA GLY A 947 -0.94 19.53 14.04
C GLY A 947 -0.45 19.40 12.58
N ARG A 948 -1.35 19.50 11.59
CA ARG A 948 -0.98 19.47 10.17
C ARG A 948 -0.49 20.80 9.63
N LEU A 949 -0.87 21.89 10.27
CA LEU A 949 -0.56 23.24 9.82
C LEU A 949 0.94 23.59 9.90
N ILE A 950 1.62 23.12 10.94
CA ILE A 950 3.02 23.48 11.20
C ILE A 950 3.88 22.23 11.10
N ARG A 951 4.74 22.15 10.09
CA ARG A 951 5.63 21.02 9.77
C ARG A 951 7.11 21.40 9.82
N SER A 952 7.41 22.68 9.60
CA SER A 952 8.73 23.24 9.72
C SER A 952 8.72 24.42 10.69
N ALA A 953 9.91 24.91 11.07
CA ALA A 953 10.03 26.08 11.93
C ALA A 953 9.58 27.38 11.23
N GLU A 954 9.38 27.34 9.93
CA GLU A 954 9.04 28.50 9.10
C GLU A 954 7.58 28.51 8.68
N ASP A 955 6.85 27.38 8.85
CA ASP A 955 5.45 27.27 8.47
C ASP A 955 4.57 28.17 9.34
N LYS A 956 3.61 28.81 8.69
CA LYS A 956 2.56 29.60 9.36
C LYS A 956 1.19 29.21 8.81
N GLY A 957 0.17 29.19 9.68
CA GLY A 957 -1.16 28.79 9.23
C GLY A 957 -2.27 29.10 10.20
N VAL A 958 -3.49 28.93 9.72
CA VAL A 958 -4.73 29.26 10.45
C VAL A 958 -5.56 28.01 10.66
N LEU A 959 -6.04 27.82 11.89
CA LEU A 959 -7.02 26.80 12.25
C LEU A 959 -8.38 27.46 12.54
N VAL A 960 -9.40 27.06 11.78
CA VAL A 960 -10.78 27.50 11.99
C VAL A 960 -11.62 26.35 12.53
N LEU A 961 -12.20 26.54 13.71
CA LEU A 961 -13.07 25.57 14.36
C LEU A 961 -14.50 26.08 14.31
N ALA A 962 -15.33 25.50 13.43
CA ALA A 962 -16.68 25.96 13.13
C ALA A 962 -17.77 25.13 13.86
N ASP A 963 -17.56 24.81 15.12
CA ASP A 963 -18.50 24.04 15.93
C ASP A 963 -18.78 24.75 17.25
N SER A 964 -20.01 25.30 17.40
CA SER A 964 -20.41 26.05 18.59
C SER A 964 -20.40 25.24 19.89
N ARG A 965 -20.33 23.91 19.81
CA ARG A 965 -20.22 23.04 20.99
C ARG A 965 -18.90 23.26 21.75
N LEU A 966 -17.87 23.79 21.09
CA LEU A 966 -16.60 24.16 21.71
C LEU A 966 -16.77 25.26 22.78
N VAL A 967 -17.70 26.19 22.56
CA VAL A 967 -17.98 27.29 23.48
C VAL A 967 -19.22 27.05 24.36
N SER A 968 -20.21 26.32 23.86
CA SER A 968 -21.49 26.11 24.54
C SER A 968 -21.52 24.92 25.50
N LYS A 969 -20.62 23.94 25.33
CA LYS A 969 -20.57 22.71 26.12
C LYS A 969 -19.35 22.70 27.06
N ARG A 970 -19.49 22.13 28.27
CA ARG A 970 -18.39 22.03 29.23
C ARG A 970 -17.18 21.28 28.72
N TYR A 971 -17.38 20.26 27.90
CA TYR A 971 -16.29 19.47 27.33
C TYR A 971 -15.50 20.22 26.24
N GLY A 972 -16.02 21.30 25.67
CA GLY A 972 -15.33 22.10 24.67
C GLY A 972 -13.98 22.62 25.14
N SER A 973 -13.84 22.91 26.41
CA SER A 973 -12.57 23.35 27.00
C SER A 973 -11.47 22.28 26.95
N LEU A 974 -11.80 20.99 26.88
CA LEU A 974 -10.83 19.91 26.72
C LEU A 974 -10.20 19.93 25.31
N PHE A 975 -11.02 20.16 24.27
CA PHE A 975 -10.51 20.34 22.91
C PHE A 975 -9.53 21.50 22.84
N LEU A 976 -9.94 22.67 23.34
CA LEU A 976 -9.14 23.89 23.23
C LEU A 976 -7.82 23.82 24.03
N LYS A 977 -7.82 23.17 25.19
CA LYS A 977 -6.62 22.93 26.01
C LYS A 977 -5.67 21.90 25.39
N SER A 978 -6.20 21.01 24.55
CA SER A 978 -5.41 19.96 23.89
C SER A 978 -4.80 20.39 22.55
N LEU A 979 -5.15 21.59 22.04
CA LEU A 979 -4.56 22.11 20.80
C LEU A 979 -3.08 22.43 20.98
N PRO A 980 -2.27 22.34 19.89
CA PRO A 980 -0.87 22.77 19.92
C PRO A 980 -0.68 24.24 20.32
N ASN A 981 -1.49 25.16 19.77
CA ASN A 981 -1.61 26.52 20.27
C ASN A 981 -2.84 26.65 21.19
N LYS A 982 -2.61 27.02 22.43
CA LYS A 982 -3.66 27.23 23.46
C LYS A 982 -4.25 28.64 23.41
N ASN A 983 -3.63 29.56 22.64
CA ASN A 983 -4.11 30.92 22.43
C ASN A 983 -5.11 30.93 21.28
N TYR A 984 -6.39 30.92 21.58
CA TYR A 984 -7.47 30.95 20.61
C TYR A 984 -8.35 32.20 20.74
N GLN A 985 -8.89 32.64 19.63
CA GLN A 985 -9.86 33.75 19.58
C GLN A 985 -11.27 33.22 19.35
N ARG A 986 -12.23 33.68 20.12
CA ARG A 986 -13.67 33.46 19.88
C ARG A 986 -14.14 34.60 18.99
N VAL A 987 -14.71 34.25 17.87
CA VAL A 987 -15.06 35.21 16.83
C VAL A 987 -16.44 34.87 16.26
N SER A 988 -17.23 35.88 15.96
CA SER A 988 -18.46 35.70 15.19
C SER A 988 -18.13 35.22 13.79
N THR A 989 -18.94 34.33 13.20
CA THR A 989 -18.76 33.83 11.83
C THR A 989 -18.59 34.93 10.79
N LYS A 990 -19.20 36.10 11.03
CA LYS A 990 -19.12 37.27 10.13
C LYS A 990 -17.76 37.97 10.15
N ASP A 991 -17.03 37.85 11.26
CA ASP A 991 -15.80 38.59 11.50
C ASP A 991 -14.55 37.68 11.33
N ILE A 992 -14.73 36.36 11.13
CA ILE A 992 -13.59 35.39 11.04
C ILE A 992 -12.66 35.75 9.89
N SER A 993 -13.19 36.07 8.71
CA SER A 993 -12.38 36.44 7.54
C SER A 993 -11.50 37.67 7.82
N ASP A 994 -12.07 38.69 8.48
CA ASP A 994 -11.34 39.92 8.82
C ASP A 994 -10.25 39.64 9.88
N GLN A 995 -10.54 38.79 10.85
CA GLN A 995 -9.54 38.39 11.85
C GLN A 995 -8.41 37.53 11.25
N ILE A 996 -8.72 36.68 10.29
CA ILE A 996 -7.71 35.94 9.51
C ILE A 996 -6.83 36.92 8.73
N ALA A 997 -7.44 37.90 8.05
CA ALA A 997 -6.71 38.94 7.33
C ALA A 997 -5.71 39.67 8.23
N LYS A 998 -6.19 40.15 9.38
CA LYS A 998 -5.38 40.87 10.36
C LYS A 998 -4.23 39.99 10.91
N TRP A 999 -4.52 38.73 11.26
CA TRP A 999 -3.51 37.82 11.75
C TRP A 999 -2.42 37.57 10.67
N ARG A 1000 -2.80 37.42 9.42
CA ARG A 1000 -1.86 37.25 8.30
C ARG A 1000 -1.02 38.50 8.08
N GLU A 1001 -1.59 39.71 8.12
CA GLU A 1001 -0.83 40.96 8.02
C GLU A 1001 0.21 41.09 9.14
N GLU A 1002 -0.09 40.60 10.35
CA GLU A 1002 0.83 40.65 11.49
C GLU A 1002 1.95 39.60 11.43
N HIS A 1003 1.73 38.46 10.72
CA HIS A 1003 2.63 37.31 10.80
C HIS A 1003 3.24 36.87 9.44
N ASP A 1004 2.63 37.25 8.27
CA ASP A 1004 3.17 36.91 6.93
C ASP A 1004 4.20 37.99 6.44
N ALA A 1005 4.44 39.04 7.22
CA ALA A 1005 5.36 40.14 6.87
C ALA A 1005 6.85 39.80 7.06
#